data_6a763cd906eca290f5676709492e30df
#
_entry.id   6a763cd906eca290f5676709492e30df
#
_cell.length_a   1.000
_cell.length_b   1.000
_cell.length_c   1.000
_cell.angle_alpha   90.00
_cell.angle_beta   90.00
_cell.angle_gamma   90.00
#
_symmetry.space_group_name_H-M   'P 1'
#
loop_
_entity.id
_entity.type
_entity.pdbx_description
1 polymer ?
#
loop_
_entity_poly.entity_id
_entity_poly.type
_entity_poly.pdbx_seq_one_letter_code
_entity_poly.pdbx_strand_id
1 'polypeptide(L)'
;MEALVIFSDGCLQEGNDMKKEKKVAFFVRKSDEALYRACLESLQALHLPAGYEAELFTLAAGKSYAVQANKALALSDAKYKIYINDDMCLVQPRLFGELLAIFKNTAVGMVGAWGSQSLPVDGNVLSSVYKRGAVYVPAEDGFSELRFGDATGKAADVRCILPSFFATQWDIAWDESYEKQYYAVLAHCRAFEEEGRRIVVPLPKNIWCAYQVKDISFDGSEVDRKKFFTRYHSYIDGTEPKGISTLYACGEGSEIPSWKEFSHPEGIAVGRETHIHKTAMCRLVMPNFAGKPRIIVGDHCEIGAGSTLAAANRIVLENTVRVAENVHIKDYVYDDRDIGLSFKDRAIIAAESGIQIERGVRIEENVLIRGAVHIGRGSIVRAGSTVESDIPAYCIAEGTPARVVAAFSPKAGKWMPTAGEKALERVRAEREKTPPLLTVAFITYNRSEYLKKSLRCVLQQLGNDELAEVLVSDNVSTDDTKAFVQKMQKTYRNLRYHCNEENIGAEGNIHRAIQESRGEYVLVAGDDDYFADGALLFLLSNIARYRGSALFFLGNNFDSYEVQRGSGCAEYIASVGFFVTWISGIVLQRTLYDLIENPQKYDDTHIPQVYLQIEILKRNPKFVVLYGTFILKASGDRAPAGVNFAEVFIKHYLDMLQFEAKIPQELLSAEKKRLMENHVYPWLARIRGEHIDVSLDGFFDIVEAYYKDEPYYEDVLATLNGIVQITSSEM
;
A
#
# COMPACT_ATOMS: atom_id res chain seq x y z
N MET A 1 45.37 -18.20 -19.36
CA MET A 1 45.35 -16.90 -18.70
C MET A 1 46.55 -16.88 -17.78
N GLU A 2 47.59 -16.14 -18.13
CA GLU A 2 48.75 -15.94 -17.26
C GLU A 2 48.54 -14.64 -16.50
N ALA A 3 48.82 -14.64 -15.18
CA ALA A 3 48.79 -13.44 -14.37
C ALA A 3 50.07 -12.62 -14.63
N LEU A 4 49.90 -11.36 -14.99
CA LEU A 4 51.04 -10.44 -15.14
C LEU A 4 51.16 -9.63 -13.85
N VAL A 5 52.30 -9.71 -13.17
CA VAL A 5 52.57 -8.87 -11.98
C VAL A 5 52.90 -7.46 -12.47
N ILE A 6 52.10 -6.46 -12.12
CA ILE A 6 52.27 -5.08 -12.63
C ILE A 6 53.15 -4.22 -11.72
N PHE A 7 53.26 -4.55 -10.40
CA PHE A 7 54.07 -3.82 -9.42
C PHE A 7 54.65 -4.76 -8.35
N SER A 8 55.96 -4.77 -8.17
CA SER A 8 56.63 -5.32 -7.00
C SER A 8 57.72 -4.34 -6.52
N ASP A 9 57.47 -3.65 -5.42
CA ASP A 9 58.58 -3.07 -4.66
C ASP A 9 59.13 -4.16 -3.74
N GLY A 10 60.38 -4.57 -4.05
CA GLY A 10 61.02 -5.71 -3.41
C GLY A 10 61.23 -5.55 -1.92
N CYS A 11 60.68 -6.47 -1.15
CA CYS A 11 61.25 -7.06 0.04
C CYS A 11 60.46 -8.32 0.42
N LEU A 12 61.04 -9.49 0.17
CA LEU A 12 60.53 -10.77 0.62
C LEU A 12 60.79 -10.94 2.13
N GLN A 13 59.74 -11.07 2.93
CA GLN A 13 59.79 -11.76 4.23
C GLN A 13 58.47 -12.52 4.47
N GLU A 14 58.63 -13.74 4.97
CA GLU A 14 57.65 -14.81 5.09
C GLU A 14 56.59 -14.54 6.19
N GLY A 15 55.32 -14.80 5.87
CA GLY A 15 54.20 -14.83 6.77
C GLY A 15 52.90 -15.09 6.00
N ASN A 16 52.46 -16.35 5.91
CA ASN A 16 51.47 -16.82 4.93
C ASN A 16 50.04 -16.25 5.05
N ASP A 17 49.61 -15.68 6.18
CA ASP A 17 48.25 -15.17 6.33
C ASP A 17 48.13 -13.63 6.18
N MET A 18 49.19 -12.88 6.39
CA MET A 18 49.18 -11.41 6.19
C MET A 18 49.32 -11.00 4.70
N LYS A 19 49.78 -11.89 3.81
CA LYS A 19 49.98 -11.58 2.40
C LYS A 19 48.65 -11.40 1.62
N LYS A 20 47.63 -12.19 1.94
CA LYS A 20 46.31 -12.12 1.28
C LYS A 20 45.62 -10.76 1.42
N GLU A 21 45.70 -10.12 2.56
CA GLU A 21 45.04 -8.84 2.85
C GLU A 21 45.66 -7.62 2.13
N LYS A 22 46.89 -7.76 1.60
CA LYS A 22 47.59 -6.69 0.89
C LYS A 22 47.76 -6.95 -0.61
N LYS A 23 46.84 -7.75 -1.19
CA LYS A 23 46.82 -7.98 -2.64
C LYS A 23 45.55 -7.42 -3.26
N VAL A 24 45.68 -6.87 -4.47
CA VAL A 24 44.59 -6.44 -5.34
C VAL A 24 44.73 -7.10 -6.71
N ALA A 25 43.62 -7.66 -7.20
CA ALA A 25 43.57 -8.22 -8.56
C ALA A 25 42.69 -7.33 -9.45
N PHE A 26 43.23 -6.95 -10.60
CA PHE A 26 42.50 -6.23 -11.64
C PHE A 26 42.03 -7.22 -12.70
N PHE A 27 40.72 -7.27 -12.93
CA PHE A 27 40.07 -8.09 -13.96
C PHE A 27 39.62 -7.15 -15.07
N VAL A 28 40.41 -7.03 -16.15
CA VAL A 28 40.15 -6.08 -17.23
C VAL A 28 39.50 -6.79 -18.40
N ARG A 29 38.26 -6.40 -18.75
CA ARG A 29 37.61 -6.90 -19.97
C ARG A 29 38.16 -6.16 -21.18
N LYS A 30 38.74 -6.92 -22.12
CA LYS A 30 39.32 -6.39 -23.34
C LYS A 30 38.38 -6.57 -24.52
N SER A 31 37.91 -5.47 -25.09
CA SER A 31 37.08 -5.43 -26.31
C SER A 31 37.80 -4.77 -27.51
N ASP A 32 38.63 -3.78 -27.23
CA ASP A 32 39.42 -3.05 -28.24
C ASP A 32 40.84 -2.86 -27.76
N GLU A 33 41.83 -2.89 -28.71
CA GLU A 33 43.26 -2.83 -28.39
C GLU A 33 43.68 -1.42 -27.91
N ALA A 34 43.15 -0.37 -28.53
CA ALA A 34 43.52 1.02 -28.21
C ALA A 34 42.90 1.44 -26.86
N LEU A 35 41.63 1.13 -26.63
CA LEU A 35 40.95 1.37 -25.37
C LEU A 35 41.59 0.60 -24.22
N TYR A 36 41.94 -0.67 -24.48
CA TYR A 36 42.63 -1.51 -23.49
C TYR A 36 43.95 -0.94 -23.06
N ARG A 37 44.75 -0.43 -24.02
CA ARG A 37 46.05 0.18 -23.73
C ARG A 37 45.89 1.43 -22.85
N ALA A 38 44.98 2.33 -23.19
CA ALA A 38 44.73 3.52 -22.40
C ALA A 38 44.17 3.19 -20.99
N CYS A 39 43.32 2.17 -20.88
CA CYS A 39 42.88 1.64 -19.60
C CYS A 39 44.07 1.16 -18.75
N LEU A 40 44.97 0.36 -19.33
CA LEU A 40 46.20 -0.12 -18.63
C LEU A 40 47.11 1.03 -18.18
N GLU A 41 47.30 2.04 -19.01
CA GLU A 41 48.08 3.24 -18.63
C GLU A 41 47.46 3.94 -17.42
N SER A 42 46.11 4.01 -17.35
CA SER A 42 45.40 4.58 -16.20
C SER A 42 45.54 3.73 -14.92
N LEU A 43 45.60 2.41 -15.05
CA LEU A 43 45.88 1.51 -13.92
C LEU A 43 47.33 1.68 -13.40
N GLN A 44 48.29 1.86 -14.29
CA GLN A 44 49.70 2.10 -13.92
C GLN A 44 49.91 3.42 -13.16
N ALA A 45 49.02 4.40 -13.37
CA ALA A 45 49.05 5.68 -12.66
C ALA A 45 48.44 5.63 -11.25
N LEU A 46 47.87 4.50 -10.82
CA LEU A 46 47.28 4.36 -9.48
C LEU A 46 48.34 4.30 -8.38
N HIS A 47 48.11 5.03 -7.31
CA HIS A 47 48.89 4.96 -6.10
C HIS A 47 48.36 3.83 -5.18
N LEU A 48 49.07 2.72 -5.15
CA LEU A 48 48.86 1.66 -4.19
C LEU A 48 49.52 2.00 -2.86
N PRO A 49 48.85 1.77 -1.71
CA PRO A 49 49.51 1.94 -0.40
C PRO A 49 50.70 1.01 -0.22
N ALA A 50 51.71 1.43 0.55
CA ALA A 50 52.92 0.65 0.78
C ALA A 50 52.63 -0.79 1.22
N GLY A 51 53.27 -1.73 0.56
CA GLY A 51 53.17 -3.17 0.80
C GLY A 51 51.97 -3.86 0.13
N TYR A 52 51.23 -3.16 -0.74
CA TYR A 52 50.22 -3.80 -1.61
C TYR A 52 50.89 -4.29 -2.91
N GLU A 53 50.44 -5.48 -3.36
CA GLU A 53 50.82 -6.09 -4.65
C GLU A 53 49.64 -6.11 -5.58
N ALA A 54 49.85 -5.88 -6.89
CA ALA A 54 48.79 -5.90 -7.91
C ALA A 54 48.98 -7.03 -8.92
N GLU A 55 47.88 -7.74 -9.20
CA GLU A 55 47.80 -8.76 -10.26
C GLU A 55 46.87 -8.28 -11.38
N LEU A 56 47.12 -8.65 -12.61
CA LEU A 56 46.28 -8.32 -13.78
C LEU A 56 45.79 -9.58 -14.47
N PHE A 57 44.51 -9.67 -14.71
CA PHE A 57 43.86 -10.72 -15.50
C PHE A 57 43.07 -10.08 -16.65
N THR A 58 43.32 -10.51 -17.87
CA THR A 58 42.60 -10.05 -19.05
C THR A 58 41.46 -11.00 -19.37
N LEU A 59 40.21 -10.45 -19.41
CA LEU A 59 38.99 -11.15 -19.80
C LEU A 59 38.68 -10.81 -21.26
N ALA A 60 38.75 -11.79 -22.16
CA ALA A 60 38.55 -11.56 -23.59
C ALA A 60 37.09 -11.34 -23.96
N ALA A 61 36.76 -10.31 -24.73
CA ALA A 61 35.46 -10.16 -25.33
C ALA A 61 35.08 -11.36 -26.24
N GLY A 62 33.79 -11.62 -26.40
CA GLY A 62 33.31 -12.73 -27.24
C GLY A 62 33.30 -14.12 -26.56
N LYS A 63 33.81 -14.23 -25.32
CA LYS A 63 33.69 -15.44 -24.49
C LYS A 63 32.80 -15.16 -23.29
N SER A 64 32.18 -16.20 -22.69
CA SER A 64 31.35 -16.04 -21.48
C SER A 64 32.13 -15.29 -20.40
N TYR A 65 31.57 -14.15 -19.97
CA TYR A 65 32.16 -13.28 -18.96
C TYR A 65 32.28 -14.00 -17.61
N ALA A 66 31.19 -14.63 -17.17
CA ALA A 66 31.10 -15.32 -15.87
C ALA A 66 32.13 -16.48 -15.77
N VAL A 67 32.24 -17.28 -16.83
CA VAL A 67 33.23 -18.38 -16.88
C VAL A 67 34.67 -17.86 -16.76
N GLN A 68 35.00 -16.76 -17.45
CA GLN A 68 36.33 -16.18 -17.36
C GLN A 68 36.60 -15.56 -16.00
N ALA A 69 35.60 -14.87 -15.42
CA ALA A 69 35.70 -14.27 -14.10
C ALA A 69 35.89 -15.34 -13.00
N ASN A 70 35.16 -16.45 -13.05
CA ASN A 70 35.38 -17.59 -12.14
C ASN A 70 36.80 -18.19 -12.28
N LYS A 71 37.29 -18.36 -13.51
CA LYS A 71 38.67 -18.84 -13.72
C LYS A 71 39.69 -17.87 -13.15
N ALA A 72 39.51 -16.57 -13.30
CA ALA A 72 40.39 -15.56 -12.74
C ALA A 72 40.33 -15.52 -11.21
N LEU A 73 39.13 -15.66 -10.63
CA LEU A 73 38.94 -15.80 -9.17
C LEU A 73 39.70 -17.01 -8.62
N ALA A 74 39.62 -18.15 -9.31
CA ALA A 74 40.31 -19.38 -8.87
C ALA A 74 41.88 -19.28 -8.97
N LEU A 75 42.41 -18.38 -9.78
CA LEU A 75 43.85 -18.13 -9.94
C LEU A 75 44.40 -17.04 -9.02
N SER A 76 43.54 -16.21 -8.43
CA SER A 76 43.94 -15.07 -7.58
C SER A 76 43.62 -15.35 -6.12
N ASP A 77 44.60 -15.10 -5.23
CA ASP A 77 44.42 -15.08 -3.79
C ASP A 77 44.28 -13.67 -3.21
N ALA A 78 44.12 -12.66 -4.07
CA ALA A 78 43.96 -11.28 -3.66
C ALA A 78 42.66 -11.08 -2.88
N LYS A 79 42.70 -10.30 -1.78
CA LYS A 79 41.48 -9.93 -1.00
C LYS A 79 40.56 -9.00 -1.79
N TYR A 80 41.13 -8.08 -2.54
CA TYR A 80 40.37 -7.07 -3.28
C TYR A 80 40.42 -7.38 -4.78
N LYS A 81 39.25 -7.46 -5.42
CA LYS A 81 39.10 -7.67 -6.85
C LYS A 81 38.47 -6.44 -7.48
N ILE A 82 39.10 -5.87 -8.49
CA ILE A 82 38.61 -4.72 -9.25
C ILE A 82 38.29 -5.18 -10.67
N TYR A 83 37.03 -5.06 -11.05
CA TYR A 83 36.53 -5.37 -12.38
C TYR A 83 36.36 -4.08 -13.16
N ILE A 84 36.95 -4.00 -14.34
CA ILE A 84 36.93 -2.80 -15.18
C ILE A 84 36.80 -3.19 -16.65
N ASN A 85 36.02 -2.45 -17.41
CA ASN A 85 35.97 -2.56 -18.85
C ASN A 85 37.06 -1.65 -19.48
N ASP A 86 37.57 -2.03 -20.64
CA ASP A 86 38.60 -1.25 -21.36
C ASP A 86 38.06 0.09 -21.90
N ASP A 87 36.75 0.32 -21.94
CA ASP A 87 36.13 1.61 -22.24
C ASP A 87 36.17 2.63 -21.07
N MET A 88 36.79 2.24 -19.95
CA MET A 88 36.97 3.07 -18.75
C MET A 88 38.44 3.37 -18.48
N CYS A 89 38.71 4.61 -18.03
CA CYS A 89 39.98 5.00 -17.44
C CYS A 89 39.81 5.45 -15.99
N LEU A 90 40.77 5.13 -15.13
CA LEU A 90 40.81 5.61 -13.75
C LEU A 90 41.53 6.98 -13.71
N VAL A 91 40.80 8.01 -13.29
CA VAL A 91 41.28 9.40 -13.30
C VAL A 91 41.70 9.91 -11.92
N GLN A 92 41.39 9.16 -10.86
CA GLN A 92 41.75 9.51 -9.49
C GLN A 92 42.92 8.62 -8.97
N PRO A 93 44.15 9.09 -8.91
CA PRO A 93 45.29 8.27 -8.48
C PRO A 93 45.15 7.66 -7.08
N ARG A 94 44.42 8.30 -6.17
CA ARG A 94 44.22 7.84 -4.79
C ARG A 94 42.97 6.99 -4.61
N LEU A 95 42.29 6.60 -5.68
CA LEU A 95 41.05 5.81 -5.67
C LEU A 95 41.17 4.58 -4.78
N PHE A 96 42.25 3.83 -4.86
CA PHE A 96 42.42 2.60 -4.10
C PHE A 96 42.41 2.86 -2.58
N GLY A 97 43.01 3.95 -2.11
CA GLY A 97 42.92 4.36 -0.69
C GLY A 97 41.50 4.71 -0.23
N GLU A 98 40.71 5.36 -1.10
CA GLU A 98 39.30 5.66 -0.82
C GLU A 98 38.47 4.38 -0.82
N LEU A 99 38.72 3.44 -1.73
CA LEU A 99 38.08 2.14 -1.78
C LEU A 99 38.31 1.31 -0.50
N LEU A 100 39.59 1.26 -0.05
CA LEU A 100 39.94 0.60 1.21
C LEU A 100 39.24 1.22 2.42
N ALA A 101 39.05 2.53 2.44
CA ALA A 101 38.31 3.20 3.52
C ALA A 101 36.82 2.77 3.56
N ILE A 102 36.21 2.49 2.42
CA ILE A 102 34.85 1.95 2.32
C ILE A 102 34.84 0.48 2.78
N PHE A 103 35.80 -0.33 2.32
CA PHE A 103 35.90 -1.75 2.65
C PHE A 103 36.33 -2.07 4.09
N LYS A 104 36.72 -1.05 4.89
CA LYS A 104 36.83 -1.22 6.36
C LYS A 104 35.52 -1.70 6.98
N ASN A 105 34.37 -1.38 6.36
CA ASN A 105 33.10 -1.96 6.72
C ASN A 105 32.96 -3.31 6.00
N THR A 106 33.12 -4.40 6.77
CA THR A 106 33.04 -5.77 6.24
C THR A 106 31.65 -6.18 5.76
N ALA A 107 30.59 -5.44 6.11
CA ALA A 107 29.26 -5.64 5.57
C ALA A 107 29.15 -5.16 4.10
N VAL A 108 30.05 -4.28 3.63
CA VAL A 108 30.09 -3.85 2.23
C VAL A 108 30.78 -4.94 1.43
N GLY A 109 30.05 -5.61 0.56
CA GLY A 109 30.56 -6.65 -0.33
C GLY A 109 31.09 -6.11 -1.65
N MET A 110 30.40 -5.11 -2.22
CA MET A 110 30.65 -4.60 -3.55
C MET A 110 30.58 -3.07 -3.60
N VAL A 111 31.47 -2.45 -4.37
CA VAL A 111 31.53 -1.00 -4.58
C VAL A 111 31.60 -0.72 -6.08
N GLY A 112 30.63 0.03 -6.64
CA GLY A 112 30.64 0.46 -8.04
C GLY A 112 30.97 1.94 -8.19
N ALA A 113 31.39 2.41 -9.36
CA ALA A 113 31.55 3.84 -9.65
C ALA A 113 30.17 4.52 -9.72
N TRP A 114 29.20 3.84 -10.26
CA TRP A 114 27.80 4.23 -10.28
C TRP A 114 26.88 3.01 -10.41
N GLY A 115 25.63 3.19 -10.02
CA GLY A 115 24.65 2.13 -9.99
C GLY A 115 23.24 2.68 -9.76
N SER A 116 22.30 1.81 -9.44
CA SER A 116 20.93 2.21 -9.16
C SER A 116 20.36 1.49 -7.95
N GLN A 117 19.47 2.19 -7.28
CA GLN A 117 18.69 1.67 -6.15
C GLN A 117 17.53 0.77 -6.62
N SER A 118 17.18 0.82 -7.91
CA SER A 118 16.13 -0.03 -8.51
C SER A 118 16.53 -0.47 -9.92
N LEU A 119 16.00 -1.60 -10.39
CA LEU A 119 16.14 -2.05 -11.77
C LEU A 119 14.80 -1.84 -12.49
N PRO A 120 14.73 -0.95 -13.50
CA PRO A 120 13.51 -0.69 -14.25
C PRO A 120 12.95 -1.93 -14.96
N VAL A 121 11.66 -1.89 -15.31
CA VAL A 121 10.94 -2.98 -15.99
C VAL A 121 11.53 -3.34 -17.37
N ASP A 122 12.25 -2.43 -18.01
CA ASP A 122 13.00 -2.72 -19.24
C ASP A 122 14.32 -3.48 -18.97
N GLY A 123 14.71 -3.62 -17.70
CA GLY A 123 15.95 -4.26 -17.27
C GLY A 123 17.20 -3.43 -17.55
N ASN A 124 17.06 -2.15 -17.89
CA ASN A 124 18.17 -1.28 -18.20
C ASN A 124 18.45 -0.28 -17.07
N VAL A 125 19.54 -0.46 -16.36
CA VAL A 125 19.97 0.44 -15.27
C VAL A 125 20.10 1.90 -15.73
N LEU A 126 20.44 2.13 -17.02
CA LEU A 126 20.52 3.50 -17.56
C LEU A 126 19.16 4.20 -17.60
N SER A 127 18.08 3.48 -17.75
CA SER A 127 16.71 4.02 -17.71
C SER A 127 16.24 4.36 -16.30
N SER A 128 16.95 3.89 -15.26
CA SER A 128 16.55 4.16 -13.87
C SER A 128 16.66 5.63 -13.53
N VAL A 129 15.65 6.13 -12.82
CA VAL A 129 15.65 7.47 -12.21
C VAL A 129 16.41 7.51 -10.87
N TYR A 130 16.68 6.34 -10.30
CA TYR A 130 17.30 6.16 -8.97
C TYR A 130 18.81 5.94 -9.03
N LYS A 131 19.46 6.46 -10.06
CA LYS A 131 20.91 6.33 -10.22
C LYS A 131 21.68 7.05 -9.11
N ARG A 132 22.82 6.49 -8.72
CA ARG A 132 23.76 7.04 -7.74
C ARG A 132 25.19 6.93 -8.28
N GLY A 133 26.04 7.89 -7.90
CA GLY A 133 27.45 7.91 -8.25
C GLY A 133 27.83 9.02 -9.20
N ALA A 134 29.08 8.97 -9.68
CA ALA A 134 29.59 9.98 -10.61
C ALA A 134 30.69 9.39 -11.51
N VAL A 135 30.66 9.81 -12.78
CA VAL A 135 31.68 9.46 -13.79
C VAL A 135 31.90 10.65 -14.70
N TYR A 136 33.05 10.70 -15.36
CA TYR A 136 33.26 11.59 -16.49
C TYR A 136 32.84 10.90 -17.78
N VAL A 137 32.29 11.67 -18.70
CA VAL A 137 31.93 11.24 -20.07
C VAL A 137 32.52 12.18 -21.09
N PRO A 138 32.96 11.70 -22.30
CA PRO A 138 33.47 12.56 -23.33
C PRO A 138 32.46 13.61 -23.78
N ALA A 139 32.91 14.86 -23.87
CA ALA A 139 32.17 16.02 -24.38
C ALA A 139 32.87 16.63 -25.58
N GLU A 140 32.31 17.67 -26.19
CA GLU A 140 32.93 18.34 -27.37
C GLU A 140 34.31 18.94 -27.04
N ASP A 141 34.43 19.55 -25.85
CA ASP A 141 35.64 20.21 -25.38
C ASP A 141 36.31 19.46 -24.19
N GLY A 142 36.40 18.13 -24.25
CA GLY A 142 37.05 17.32 -23.21
C GLY A 142 36.10 16.36 -22.51
N PHE A 143 35.91 16.50 -21.18
CA PHE A 143 35.06 15.65 -20.39
C PHE A 143 34.00 16.45 -19.60
N SER A 144 32.78 15.94 -19.58
CA SER A 144 31.70 16.44 -18.71
C SER A 144 31.49 15.52 -17.51
N GLU A 145 31.17 16.13 -16.37
CA GLU A 145 30.80 15.38 -15.19
C GLU A 145 29.35 14.90 -15.32
N LEU A 146 29.12 13.61 -15.14
CA LEU A 146 27.81 12.99 -15.02
C LEU A 146 27.65 12.51 -13.58
N ARG A 147 26.88 13.27 -12.77
CA ARG A 147 26.66 12.98 -11.35
C ARG A 147 25.19 12.69 -11.07
N PHE A 148 24.92 11.64 -10.28
CA PHE A 148 23.60 11.20 -9.89
C PHE A 148 23.45 11.19 -8.38
N GLY A 149 22.40 11.87 -7.86
CA GLY A 149 22.13 12.00 -6.43
C GLY A 149 22.95 13.08 -5.73
N ASP A 150 22.52 13.49 -4.54
CA ASP A 150 23.16 14.54 -3.75
C ASP A 150 24.38 14.03 -2.98
N ALA A 151 25.42 14.84 -2.92
CA ALA A 151 26.72 14.50 -2.32
C ALA A 151 26.74 14.62 -0.76
N THR A 152 25.71 14.17 -0.07
CA THR A 152 25.56 14.36 1.38
C THR A 152 26.15 13.25 2.25
N GLY A 153 26.63 12.15 1.67
CA GLY A 153 27.20 10.99 2.37
C GLY A 153 28.52 10.50 1.81
N LYS A 154 29.16 9.54 2.51
CA LYS A 154 30.40 8.89 2.02
C LYS A 154 30.13 7.85 0.93
N ALA A 155 29.01 7.15 0.99
CA ALA A 155 28.55 6.17 0.02
C ALA A 155 27.04 5.96 0.14
N ALA A 156 26.37 5.64 -0.99
CA ALA A 156 24.96 5.31 -1.07
C ALA A 156 24.78 3.82 -1.31
N ASP A 157 23.80 3.19 -0.64
CA ASP A 157 23.37 1.83 -0.95
C ASP A 157 22.67 1.80 -2.31
N VAL A 158 22.97 0.76 -3.07
CA VAL A 158 22.34 0.46 -4.37
C VAL A 158 22.04 -1.02 -4.46
N ARG A 159 21.13 -1.41 -5.35
CA ARG A 159 20.81 -2.83 -5.61
C ARG A 159 21.56 -3.39 -6.81
N CYS A 160 21.89 -2.53 -7.74
CA CYS A 160 22.63 -2.92 -8.93
C CYS A 160 23.67 -1.87 -9.29
N ILE A 161 24.78 -2.33 -9.83
CA ILE A 161 25.86 -1.50 -10.36
C ILE A 161 26.01 -1.74 -11.86
N LEU A 162 26.65 -0.78 -12.50
CA LEU A 162 26.99 -0.93 -13.91
C LEU A 162 28.29 -1.70 -14.09
N PRO A 163 28.42 -2.51 -15.14
CA PRO A 163 29.53 -3.43 -15.32
C PRO A 163 30.86 -2.76 -15.65
N SER A 164 30.88 -1.45 -15.97
CA SER A 164 32.09 -0.77 -16.45
C SER A 164 33.19 -0.65 -15.41
N PHE A 165 32.81 -0.45 -14.11
CA PHE A 165 33.77 -0.44 -13.01
C PHE A 165 33.08 -0.84 -11.68
N PHE A 166 33.64 -1.85 -11.01
CA PHE A 166 33.28 -2.19 -9.62
C PHE A 166 34.41 -2.99 -8.95
N ALA A 167 34.34 -3.02 -7.61
CA ALA A 167 35.27 -3.76 -6.78
C ALA A 167 34.55 -4.62 -5.74
N THR A 168 35.17 -5.73 -5.34
CA THR A 168 34.67 -6.64 -4.30
C THR A 168 35.76 -6.94 -3.27
N GLN A 169 35.35 -7.28 -2.04
CA GLN A 169 36.25 -7.80 -0.99
C GLN A 169 35.89 -9.22 -0.53
N TRP A 170 34.91 -9.83 -1.17
CA TRP A 170 34.46 -11.19 -0.93
C TRP A 170 34.40 -11.94 -2.25
N ASP A 171 34.74 -13.22 -2.21
CA ASP A 171 34.69 -14.08 -3.37
C ASP A 171 33.37 -14.82 -3.41
N ILE A 172 32.49 -14.38 -4.28
CA ILE A 172 31.24 -15.07 -4.61
C ILE A 172 31.37 -15.59 -6.04
N ALA A 173 31.02 -16.86 -6.27
CA ALA A 173 31.06 -17.43 -7.60
C ALA A 173 30.06 -16.76 -8.55
N TRP A 174 30.50 -16.54 -9.77
CA TRP A 174 29.66 -16.02 -10.86
C TRP A 174 28.74 -17.12 -11.39
N ASP A 175 27.51 -16.75 -11.70
CA ASP A 175 26.57 -17.65 -12.37
C ASP A 175 26.93 -17.81 -13.85
N GLU A 176 27.59 -18.94 -14.19
CA GLU A 176 28.04 -19.24 -15.54
C GLU A 176 26.92 -19.47 -16.56
N SER A 177 25.67 -19.50 -16.11
CA SER A 177 24.53 -19.62 -17.00
C SER A 177 24.27 -18.36 -17.83
N TYR A 178 24.85 -17.20 -17.47
CA TYR A 178 24.79 -15.97 -18.23
C TYR A 178 25.97 -15.86 -19.18
N GLU A 179 25.70 -15.63 -20.47
CA GLU A 179 26.76 -15.55 -21.48
C GLU A 179 27.40 -14.17 -21.54
N LYS A 180 26.55 -13.12 -21.41
CA LYS A 180 26.95 -11.73 -21.55
C LYS A 180 27.15 -11.03 -20.20
N GLN A 181 28.05 -10.02 -20.23
CA GLN A 181 28.47 -9.34 -19.00
C GLN A 181 27.32 -8.68 -18.22
N TYR A 182 26.42 -7.98 -18.92
CA TYR A 182 25.44 -7.11 -18.28
C TYR A 182 24.57 -7.86 -17.25
N TYR A 183 23.87 -8.92 -17.69
CA TYR A 183 23.02 -9.70 -16.79
C TYR A 183 23.80 -10.60 -15.85
N ALA A 184 25.03 -10.99 -16.19
CA ALA A 184 25.93 -11.67 -15.26
C ALA A 184 26.27 -10.77 -14.05
N VAL A 185 26.56 -9.48 -14.28
CA VAL A 185 26.83 -8.51 -13.21
C VAL A 185 25.58 -8.25 -12.37
N LEU A 186 24.41 -8.11 -12.97
CA LEU A 186 23.15 -7.95 -12.21
C LEU A 186 22.85 -9.18 -11.34
N ALA A 187 23.07 -10.40 -11.88
CA ALA A 187 22.93 -11.63 -11.10
C ALA A 187 23.96 -11.72 -9.96
N HIS A 188 25.16 -11.22 -10.20
CA HIS A 188 26.21 -11.17 -9.18
C HIS A 188 25.88 -10.17 -8.07
N CYS A 189 25.27 -9.02 -8.39
CA CYS A 189 24.72 -8.11 -7.39
C CYS A 189 23.69 -8.83 -6.49
N ARG A 190 22.80 -9.63 -7.09
CA ARG A 190 21.84 -10.43 -6.32
C ARG A 190 22.53 -11.45 -5.42
N ALA A 191 23.55 -12.14 -5.90
CA ALA A 191 24.30 -13.10 -5.08
C ALA A 191 24.94 -12.43 -3.85
N PHE A 192 25.45 -11.20 -3.96
CA PHE A 192 25.96 -10.43 -2.82
C PHE A 192 24.84 -10.05 -1.83
N GLU A 193 23.67 -9.63 -2.31
CA GLU A 193 22.52 -9.34 -1.43
C GLU A 193 22.01 -10.60 -0.71
N GLU A 194 21.98 -11.74 -1.38
CA GLU A 194 21.55 -13.04 -0.79
C GLU A 194 22.52 -13.52 0.31
N GLU A 195 23.82 -13.19 0.18
CA GLU A 195 24.82 -13.39 1.23
C GLU A 195 24.79 -12.30 2.33
N GLY A 196 23.76 -11.43 2.33
CA GLY A 196 23.63 -10.34 3.30
C GLY A 196 24.66 -9.23 3.18
N ARG A 197 25.32 -9.10 2.02
CA ARG A 197 26.34 -8.08 1.75
C ARG A 197 25.72 -6.86 1.09
N ARG A 198 26.15 -5.69 1.54
CA ARG A 198 25.74 -4.40 0.96
C ARG A 198 26.49 -4.13 -0.32
N ILE A 199 25.79 -3.54 -1.28
CA ILE A 199 26.33 -2.98 -2.51
C ILE A 199 26.25 -1.48 -2.38
N VAL A 200 27.37 -0.77 -2.57
CA VAL A 200 27.39 0.68 -2.39
C VAL A 200 28.06 1.38 -3.58
N VAL A 201 27.68 2.65 -3.74
CA VAL A 201 28.33 3.56 -4.69
C VAL A 201 28.82 4.75 -3.90
N PRO A 202 30.11 5.12 -4.00
CA PRO A 202 30.64 6.29 -3.34
C PRO A 202 30.04 7.56 -3.94
N LEU A 203 29.98 8.60 -3.12
CA LEU A 203 29.65 9.96 -3.53
C LEU A 203 30.92 10.83 -3.38
N PRO A 204 31.93 10.59 -4.22
CA PRO A 204 33.23 11.19 -4.04
C PRO A 204 33.22 12.69 -4.35
N LYS A 205 34.06 13.46 -3.65
CA LYS A 205 34.35 14.82 -4.06
C LYS A 205 35.07 14.84 -5.43
N ASN A 206 35.97 13.87 -5.66
CA ASN A 206 36.66 13.69 -6.90
C ASN A 206 36.19 12.42 -7.59
N ILE A 207 35.80 12.52 -8.86
CA ILE A 207 35.31 11.38 -9.65
C ILE A 207 36.46 10.37 -9.89
N TRP A 208 36.11 9.09 -9.79
CA TRP A 208 37.10 8.01 -9.90
C TRP A 208 37.43 7.60 -11.34
N CYS A 209 36.42 7.65 -12.22
CA CYS A 209 36.43 7.01 -13.51
C CYS A 209 35.95 7.94 -14.62
N ALA A 210 36.50 7.78 -15.81
CA ALA A 210 36.06 8.43 -17.04
C ALA A 210 35.78 7.38 -18.12
N TYR A 211 34.66 7.50 -18.82
CA TYR A 211 34.44 6.75 -20.06
C TYR A 211 35.33 7.29 -21.18
N GLN A 212 35.85 6.39 -22.00
CA GLN A 212 36.61 6.72 -23.20
C GLN A 212 35.73 6.89 -24.46
N VAL A 213 34.48 6.44 -24.37
CA VAL A 213 33.49 6.43 -25.46
C VAL A 213 32.28 7.29 -25.13
N LYS A 214 31.69 7.94 -26.17
CA LYS A 214 30.48 8.77 -26.00
C LYS A 214 29.22 7.93 -25.77
N ASP A 215 29.10 6.83 -26.49
CA ASP A 215 27.91 5.97 -26.46
C ASP A 215 28.12 4.86 -25.43
N ILE A 216 27.57 5.05 -24.25
CA ILE A 216 27.63 4.05 -23.19
C ILE A 216 26.59 2.96 -23.49
N SER A 217 27.06 1.77 -23.82
CA SER A 217 26.25 0.60 -24.07
C SER A 217 26.77 -0.61 -23.32
N PHE A 218 25.89 -1.57 -23.01
CA PHE A 218 26.29 -2.77 -22.27
C PHE A 218 25.99 -4.03 -23.09
N ASP A 219 26.91 -4.98 -23.03
CA ASP A 219 26.83 -6.27 -23.71
C ASP A 219 25.80 -7.17 -22.96
N GLY A 220 24.56 -7.08 -23.37
CA GLY A 220 23.44 -7.89 -22.89
C GLY A 220 22.74 -8.63 -24.01
N SER A 221 22.27 -9.85 -23.78
CA SER A 221 21.49 -10.62 -24.73
C SER A 221 20.01 -10.73 -24.28
N GLU A 222 19.10 -10.86 -25.23
CA GLU A 222 17.68 -11.09 -24.93
C GLU A 222 17.46 -12.45 -24.26
N VAL A 223 18.33 -13.43 -24.51
CA VAL A 223 18.31 -14.74 -23.84
C VAL A 223 18.65 -14.58 -22.36
N ASP A 224 19.73 -13.87 -22.05
CA ASP A 224 20.13 -13.58 -20.67
C ASP A 224 19.08 -12.71 -19.96
N ARG A 225 18.50 -11.75 -20.68
CA ARG A 225 17.43 -10.91 -20.17
C ARG A 225 16.24 -11.77 -19.71
N LYS A 226 15.70 -12.63 -20.59
CA LYS A 226 14.58 -13.51 -20.26
C LYS A 226 14.90 -14.42 -19.08
N LYS A 227 16.10 -15.00 -19.05
CA LYS A 227 16.56 -15.84 -17.93
C LYS A 227 16.60 -15.06 -16.61
N PHE A 228 17.17 -13.87 -16.62
CA PHE A 228 17.25 -13.01 -15.45
C PHE A 228 15.86 -12.63 -14.95
N PHE A 229 14.95 -12.21 -15.85
CA PHE A 229 13.58 -11.84 -15.53
C PHE A 229 12.77 -13.01 -14.97
N THR A 230 12.93 -14.22 -15.52
CA THR A 230 12.25 -15.41 -15.00
C THR A 230 12.72 -15.77 -13.59
N ARG A 231 14.04 -15.65 -13.33
CA ARG A 231 14.62 -16.04 -12.04
C ARG A 231 14.42 -14.98 -10.95
N TYR A 232 14.47 -13.71 -11.32
CA TYR A 232 14.46 -12.58 -10.40
C TYR A 232 13.30 -11.61 -10.69
N HIS A 233 12.11 -12.13 -11.07
CA HIS A 233 10.97 -11.30 -11.43
C HIS A 233 10.57 -10.33 -10.32
N SER A 234 10.62 -10.72 -9.04
CA SER A 234 10.36 -9.87 -7.89
C SER A 234 11.38 -8.73 -7.69
N TYR A 235 12.53 -8.82 -8.39
CA TYR A 235 13.56 -7.79 -8.40
C TYR A 235 13.30 -6.70 -9.45
N ILE A 236 12.48 -7.02 -10.45
CA ILE A 236 12.24 -6.21 -11.65
C ILE A 236 10.80 -5.68 -11.67
N ASP A 237 9.88 -6.31 -10.96
CA ASP A 237 8.52 -5.81 -10.84
C ASP A 237 8.57 -4.36 -10.37
N GLY A 238 7.99 -3.46 -11.14
CA GLY A 238 7.95 -2.01 -10.89
C GLY A 238 7.38 -1.58 -9.53
N THR A 239 7.16 -2.54 -8.64
CA THR A 239 7.03 -2.33 -7.21
C THR A 239 8.42 -2.05 -6.66
N GLU A 240 8.66 -0.81 -6.27
CA GLU A 240 9.89 -0.39 -5.59
C GLU A 240 10.25 -1.37 -4.47
N PRO A 241 11.54 -1.73 -4.34
CA PRO A 241 12.00 -2.55 -3.23
C PRO A 241 11.65 -1.84 -1.92
N LYS A 242 10.90 -2.50 -1.06
CA LYS A 242 10.71 -2.03 0.32
C LYS A 242 12.09 -1.78 0.94
N GLY A 243 12.48 -0.51 1.08
CA GLY A 243 13.70 -0.09 1.78
C GLY A 243 14.70 0.76 1.00
N ILE A 244 14.54 0.99 -0.32
CA ILE A 244 15.42 1.87 -1.11
C ILE A 244 14.61 2.91 -1.89
N SER A 245 13.49 3.34 -1.36
CA SER A 245 12.81 4.53 -1.82
C SER A 245 13.61 5.75 -1.39
N THR A 246 13.86 6.67 -2.28
CA THR A 246 14.34 8.00 -1.91
C THR A 246 13.28 8.75 -1.10
N LEU A 247 12.02 8.33 -1.17
CA LEU A 247 10.98 8.72 -0.22
C LEU A 247 11.20 8.04 1.13
N TYR A 248 10.76 8.67 2.18
CA TYR A 248 10.73 8.08 3.52
C TYR A 248 9.90 6.80 3.55
N ALA A 249 8.74 6.82 2.87
CA ALA A 249 7.88 5.66 2.63
C ALA A 249 7.06 5.87 1.35
N CYS A 250 6.77 4.78 0.64
CA CYS A 250 5.85 4.76 -0.50
C CYS A 250 4.96 3.53 -0.39
N GLY A 251 3.64 3.74 -0.43
CA GLY A 251 2.65 2.68 -0.39
C GLY A 251 2.50 1.98 -1.75
N GLU A 252 2.04 0.75 -1.71
CA GLU A 252 1.76 -0.07 -2.88
C GLU A 252 0.66 0.58 -3.76
N GLY A 253 0.75 0.43 -5.07
CA GLY A 253 -0.23 0.96 -6.03
C GLY A 253 -0.20 2.48 -6.22
N SER A 254 0.76 3.21 -5.63
CA SER A 254 0.82 4.66 -5.76
C SER A 254 1.58 5.09 -7.00
N GLU A 255 1.00 6.08 -7.72
CA GLU A 255 1.61 6.72 -8.88
C GLU A 255 2.24 8.04 -8.48
N ILE A 256 3.57 8.14 -8.63
CA ILE A 256 4.36 9.29 -8.20
C ILE A 256 5.11 9.87 -9.39
N PRO A 257 5.22 11.22 -9.50
CA PRO A 257 5.97 11.85 -10.57
C PRO A 257 7.48 11.51 -10.50
N SER A 258 8.19 11.79 -11.60
CA SER A 258 9.63 11.61 -11.62
C SER A 258 10.31 12.51 -10.56
N TRP A 259 11.39 12.04 -9.98
CA TRP A 259 12.16 12.64 -8.87
C TRP A 259 12.57 14.11 -9.05
N LYS A 260 12.54 14.64 -10.27
CA LYS A 260 12.89 16.04 -10.55
C LYS A 260 11.98 17.05 -9.84
N GLU A 261 10.79 16.59 -9.46
CA GLU A 261 9.75 17.42 -8.85
C GLU A 261 9.75 17.36 -7.31
N PHE A 262 10.61 16.47 -6.73
CA PHE A 262 10.75 16.35 -5.29
C PHE A 262 12.09 16.88 -4.80
N SER A 263 12.08 17.78 -3.84
CA SER A 263 13.28 18.14 -3.11
C SER A 263 13.30 17.40 -1.76
N HIS A 264 14.42 16.73 -1.46
CA HIS A 264 14.59 15.94 -0.23
C HIS A 264 13.51 14.86 -0.05
N PRO A 265 13.39 13.93 -1.02
CA PRO A 265 12.35 12.90 -1.00
C PRO A 265 12.39 12.02 0.25
N GLU A 266 13.56 11.87 0.90
CA GLU A 266 13.74 11.15 2.16
C GLU A 266 12.96 11.74 3.35
N GLY A 267 12.42 12.93 3.20
CA GLY A 267 11.52 13.57 4.17
C GLY A 267 10.04 13.54 3.76
N ILE A 268 9.69 12.75 2.74
CA ILE A 268 8.33 12.65 2.18
C ILE A 268 7.84 11.20 2.31
N ALA A 269 6.66 11.02 2.89
CA ALA A 269 5.98 9.74 2.95
C ALA A 269 4.68 9.79 2.13
N VAL A 270 4.44 8.77 1.32
CA VAL A 270 3.23 8.62 0.51
C VAL A 270 2.57 7.29 0.87
N GLY A 271 1.27 7.29 1.08
CA GLY A 271 0.45 6.13 1.38
C GLY A 271 0.20 5.26 0.15
N ARG A 272 -0.70 4.27 0.30
CA ARG A 272 -1.07 3.31 -0.76
C ARG A 272 -2.07 3.94 -1.74
N GLU A 273 -2.05 3.46 -3.00
CA GLU A 273 -3.02 3.84 -4.04
C GLU A 273 -3.24 5.37 -4.14
N THR A 274 -2.16 6.12 -3.94
CA THR A 274 -2.16 7.59 -3.99
C THR A 274 -1.61 8.05 -5.32
N HIS A 275 -2.36 8.93 -5.98
CA HIS A 275 -2.01 9.47 -7.28
C HIS A 275 -1.50 10.91 -7.16
N ILE A 276 -0.23 11.13 -7.50
CA ILE A 276 0.39 12.46 -7.57
C ILE A 276 0.69 12.78 -9.03
N HIS A 277 0.04 13.82 -9.57
CA HIS A 277 0.21 14.17 -10.98
C HIS A 277 1.66 14.53 -11.31
N LYS A 278 2.10 14.19 -12.53
CA LYS A 278 3.49 14.35 -13.00
C LYS A 278 4.05 15.79 -12.96
N THR A 279 3.20 16.80 -12.86
CA THR A 279 3.61 18.20 -12.72
C THR A 279 3.42 18.75 -11.31
N ALA A 280 2.98 17.93 -10.35
CA ALA A 280 2.90 18.33 -8.96
C ALA A 280 4.29 18.30 -8.30
N MET A 281 4.54 19.21 -7.36
CA MET A 281 5.83 19.38 -6.70
C MET A 281 5.70 19.18 -5.19
N CYS A 282 6.57 18.34 -4.60
CA CYS A 282 6.74 18.22 -3.17
C CYS A 282 8.13 18.72 -2.77
N ARG A 283 8.20 19.71 -1.88
CA ARG A 283 9.44 20.39 -1.53
C ARG A 283 9.63 20.51 -0.02
N LEU A 284 10.79 20.09 0.49
CA LEU A 284 11.24 20.47 1.82
C LEU A 284 12.10 21.71 1.71
N VAL A 285 11.64 22.79 2.33
CA VAL A 285 12.29 24.10 2.25
C VAL A 285 13.41 24.24 3.28
N MET A 286 13.31 23.49 4.40
CA MET A 286 14.34 23.38 5.43
C MET A 286 14.74 21.90 5.60
N PRO A 287 15.89 21.46 5.09
CA PRO A 287 16.22 20.04 4.97
C PRO A 287 16.57 19.32 6.29
N ASN A 288 16.72 20.05 7.39
CA ASN A 288 17.05 19.42 8.68
C ASN A 288 15.81 18.83 9.36
N PHE A 289 15.49 17.57 9.09
CA PHE A 289 14.25 16.88 9.54
C PHE A 289 14.49 15.69 10.48
N ALA A 290 15.68 15.52 11.02
CA ALA A 290 15.98 14.50 12.05
C ALA A 290 15.42 13.09 11.76
N GLY A 291 15.37 12.68 10.48
CA GLY A 291 14.94 11.33 10.05
C GLY A 291 13.44 11.03 10.15
N LYS A 292 12.58 12.04 10.32
CA LYS A 292 11.11 11.87 10.29
C LYS A 292 10.52 12.58 9.07
N PRO A 293 9.49 12.01 8.40
CA PRO A 293 8.88 12.68 7.25
C PRO A 293 8.19 13.97 7.67
N ARG A 294 8.33 15.00 6.84
CA ARG A 294 7.68 16.30 7.02
C ARG A 294 6.51 16.52 6.07
N ILE A 295 6.54 15.93 4.88
CA ILE A 295 5.38 15.82 4.02
C ILE A 295 4.87 14.40 4.13
N ILE A 296 3.62 14.25 4.58
CA ILE A 296 2.95 12.96 4.70
C ILE A 296 1.67 13.06 3.90
N VAL A 297 1.55 12.21 2.87
CA VAL A 297 0.34 12.03 2.08
C VAL A 297 -0.21 10.65 2.40
N GLY A 298 -1.44 10.57 2.86
CA GLY A 298 -2.11 9.35 3.26
C GLY A 298 -2.46 8.43 2.09
N ASP A 299 -3.25 7.39 2.38
CA ASP A 299 -3.73 6.42 1.40
C ASP A 299 -4.86 7.02 0.53
N HIS A 300 -4.97 6.55 -0.73
CA HIS A 300 -6.04 6.95 -1.67
C HIS A 300 -6.20 8.47 -1.87
N CYS A 301 -5.10 9.20 -1.84
CA CYS A 301 -5.09 10.63 -2.08
C CYS A 301 -4.89 10.94 -3.56
N GLU A 302 -5.44 12.09 -4.00
CA GLU A 302 -5.20 12.63 -5.33
C GLU A 302 -4.57 14.01 -5.21
N ILE A 303 -3.44 14.26 -5.91
CA ILE A 303 -2.82 15.57 -6.02
C ILE A 303 -2.75 15.98 -7.49
N GLY A 304 -3.51 17.01 -7.83
CA GLY A 304 -3.72 17.49 -9.18
C GLY A 304 -2.53 18.23 -9.80
N ALA A 305 -2.64 18.48 -11.10
CA ALA A 305 -1.60 19.11 -11.91
C ALA A 305 -1.20 20.50 -11.40
N GLY A 306 0.10 20.79 -11.45
CA GLY A 306 0.62 22.10 -11.06
C GLY A 306 0.55 22.42 -9.56
N SER A 307 0.09 21.50 -8.74
CA SER A 307 -0.02 21.69 -7.29
C SER A 307 1.33 21.57 -6.59
N THR A 308 1.50 22.30 -5.48
CA THR A 308 2.76 22.32 -4.71
C THR A 308 2.50 22.10 -3.22
N LEU A 309 3.21 21.15 -2.64
CA LEU A 309 3.33 20.96 -1.19
C LEU A 309 4.74 21.38 -0.78
N ALA A 310 4.86 22.48 -0.03
CA ALA A 310 6.15 23.05 0.35
C ALA A 310 6.25 23.17 1.89
N ALA A 311 7.00 22.27 2.52
CA ALA A 311 7.10 22.19 3.97
C ALA A 311 8.41 22.77 4.50
N ALA A 312 8.30 23.67 5.46
CA ALA A 312 9.40 24.09 6.33
C ALA A 312 9.33 23.37 7.69
N ASN A 313 8.14 23.11 8.21
CA ASN A 313 7.90 22.31 9.40
C ASN A 313 7.24 20.96 9.03
N ARG A 314 5.92 20.94 8.79
CA ARG A 314 5.19 19.69 8.53
C ARG A 314 3.88 19.93 7.77
N ILE A 315 3.64 19.13 6.74
CA ILE A 315 2.37 19.07 6.00
C ILE A 315 1.87 17.63 6.05
N VAL A 316 0.66 17.43 6.55
CA VAL A 316 0.00 16.12 6.62
C VAL A 316 -1.33 16.18 5.88
N LEU A 317 -1.47 15.35 4.88
CA LEU A 317 -2.74 15.02 4.24
C LEU A 317 -3.12 13.62 4.70
N GLU A 318 -4.25 13.48 5.40
CA GLU A 318 -4.76 12.16 5.79
C GLU A 318 -5.36 11.42 4.58
N ASN A 319 -5.88 10.21 4.79
CA ASN A 319 -6.40 9.36 3.72
C ASN A 319 -7.56 10.01 2.95
N THR A 320 -7.67 9.69 1.66
CA THR A 320 -8.75 10.13 0.77
C THR A 320 -8.88 11.65 0.59
N VAL A 321 -7.80 12.39 0.84
CA VAL A 321 -7.75 13.84 0.54
C VAL A 321 -7.60 14.04 -0.95
N ARG A 322 -8.45 14.93 -1.51
CA ARG A 322 -8.38 15.32 -2.91
C ARG A 322 -7.95 16.77 -3.04
N VAL A 323 -6.83 16.96 -3.68
CA VAL A 323 -6.26 18.27 -4.05
C VAL A 323 -6.40 18.43 -5.56
N ALA A 324 -7.17 19.42 -6.01
CA ALA A 324 -7.36 19.70 -7.42
C ALA A 324 -6.13 20.39 -8.05
N GLU A 325 -6.28 20.96 -9.23
CA GLU A 325 -5.18 21.58 -9.98
C GLU A 325 -4.75 22.93 -9.41
N ASN A 326 -3.46 23.26 -9.56
CA ASN A 326 -2.87 24.56 -9.16
C ASN A 326 -3.11 24.94 -7.69
N VAL A 327 -3.13 23.97 -6.79
CA VAL A 327 -3.25 24.20 -5.34
C VAL A 327 -1.86 24.36 -4.73
N HIS A 328 -1.66 25.40 -3.91
CA HIS A 328 -0.40 25.64 -3.23
C HIS A 328 -0.56 25.55 -1.72
N ILE A 329 0.13 24.57 -1.11
CA ILE A 329 0.11 24.31 0.32
C ILE A 329 1.51 24.58 0.89
N LYS A 330 1.63 25.58 1.78
CA LYS A 330 2.91 25.95 2.39
C LYS A 330 2.75 26.33 3.85
N ASP A 331 3.56 25.74 4.71
CA ASP A 331 3.55 25.95 6.17
C ASP A 331 4.60 26.99 6.62
N TYR A 332 4.91 27.97 5.78
CA TYR A 332 5.88 29.00 6.06
C TYR A 332 5.56 30.32 5.38
N VAL A 333 6.17 31.38 5.90
CA VAL A 333 6.21 32.72 5.29
C VAL A 333 7.67 33.21 5.25
N TYR A 334 7.95 34.21 4.41
CA TYR A 334 9.24 34.91 4.46
C TYR A 334 9.20 36.01 5.50
N ASP A 335 10.34 36.28 6.14
CA ASP A 335 10.44 37.39 7.11
C ASP A 335 10.44 38.72 6.37
N ASP A 336 9.32 39.42 6.42
CA ASP A 336 9.13 40.69 5.75
C ASP A 336 9.81 41.89 6.47
N ARG A 337 10.39 41.63 7.66
CA ARG A 337 11.18 42.64 8.40
C ARG A 337 12.52 42.95 7.73
N ASP A 338 13.01 42.04 6.90
CA ASP A 338 14.28 42.15 6.18
C ASP A 338 14.09 42.98 4.88
N ILE A 339 13.77 44.25 5.01
CA ILE A 339 13.44 45.14 3.89
C ILE A 339 14.63 45.41 2.95
N GLY A 340 15.85 45.20 3.40
CA GLY A 340 17.09 45.43 2.63
C GLY A 340 17.63 44.19 1.92
N LEU A 341 17.05 43.01 2.15
CA LEU A 341 17.50 41.78 1.55
C LEU A 341 16.76 41.42 0.28
N SER A 342 17.45 40.77 -0.65
CA SER A 342 16.80 40.20 -1.82
C SER A 342 15.82 39.10 -1.36
N PHE A 343 14.80 38.80 -2.14
CA PHE A 343 13.81 37.78 -1.81
C PHE A 343 14.46 36.40 -1.49
N LYS A 344 15.58 36.09 -2.16
CA LYS A 344 16.31 34.83 -1.97
C LYS A 344 17.04 34.75 -0.62
N ASP A 345 17.37 35.87 -0.03
CA ASP A 345 18.17 35.97 1.18
C ASP A 345 17.33 36.18 2.44
N ARG A 346 16.01 36.33 2.29
CA ARG A 346 15.07 36.50 3.41
C ARG A 346 14.95 35.22 4.22
N ALA A 347 14.93 35.35 5.53
CA ALA A 347 14.69 34.24 6.43
C ALA A 347 13.29 33.62 6.22
N ILE A 348 13.21 32.30 6.37
CA ILE A 348 11.96 31.56 6.34
C ILE A 348 11.49 31.36 7.79
N ILE A 349 10.24 31.73 8.06
CA ILE A 349 9.55 31.51 9.32
C ILE A 349 8.57 30.35 9.11
N ALA A 350 8.92 29.19 9.69
CA ALA A 350 8.06 28.02 9.66
C ALA A 350 6.87 28.18 10.62
N ALA A 351 5.71 27.65 10.25
CA ALA A 351 4.55 27.61 11.12
C ALA A 351 4.76 26.61 12.26
N GLU A 352 4.43 26.96 13.51
CA GLU A 352 4.71 26.14 14.69
C GLU A 352 4.10 24.75 14.64
N SER A 353 2.82 24.61 14.26
CA SER A 353 2.10 23.32 14.18
C SER A 353 2.11 22.70 12.78
N GLY A 354 2.57 23.43 11.75
CA GLY A 354 2.47 23.01 10.36
C GLY A 354 1.03 23.01 9.83
N ILE A 355 0.76 22.21 8.78
CA ILE A 355 -0.56 22.07 8.16
C ILE A 355 -1.06 20.63 8.35
N GLN A 356 -2.29 20.50 8.86
CA GLN A 356 -3.00 19.23 8.99
C GLN A 356 -4.28 19.29 8.16
N ILE A 357 -4.43 18.38 7.20
CA ILE A 357 -5.63 18.22 6.37
C ILE A 357 -6.19 16.82 6.66
N GLU A 358 -7.34 16.79 7.33
CA GLU A 358 -7.96 15.53 7.73
C GLU A 358 -8.58 14.80 6.52
N ARG A 359 -8.92 13.54 6.72
CA ARG A 359 -9.46 12.63 5.70
C ARG A 359 -10.68 13.18 4.97
N GLY A 360 -10.80 12.81 3.69
CA GLY A 360 -11.96 13.15 2.88
C GLY A 360 -12.14 14.64 2.59
N VAL A 361 -11.15 15.48 2.91
CA VAL A 361 -11.15 16.90 2.54
C VAL A 361 -10.98 17.03 1.03
N ARG A 362 -11.79 17.90 0.45
CA ARG A 362 -11.71 18.28 -0.97
C ARG A 362 -11.24 19.73 -1.08
N ILE A 363 -10.14 19.94 -1.77
CA ILE A 363 -9.59 21.26 -2.09
C ILE A 363 -9.76 21.46 -3.60
N GLU A 364 -10.56 22.47 -3.97
CA GLU A 364 -10.81 22.78 -5.36
C GLU A 364 -9.63 23.58 -5.98
N GLU A 365 -9.70 23.86 -7.26
CA GLU A 365 -8.59 24.43 -8.04
C GLU A 365 -8.20 25.86 -7.59
N ASN A 366 -6.93 26.20 -7.82
CA ASN A 366 -6.36 27.52 -7.57
C ASN A 366 -6.45 27.98 -6.09
N VAL A 367 -6.43 27.05 -5.13
CA VAL A 367 -6.45 27.35 -3.69
C VAL A 367 -5.04 27.57 -3.17
N LEU A 368 -4.87 28.56 -2.29
CA LEU A 368 -3.67 28.76 -1.50
C LEU A 368 -3.95 28.45 -0.02
N ILE A 369 -3.18 27.53 0.57
CA ILE A 369 -3.20 27.25 2.01
C ILE A 369 -1.84 27.65 2.58
N ARG A 370 -1.83 28.51 3.61
CA ARG A 370 -0.58 28.99 4.21
C ARG A 370 -0.65 29.18 5.71
N GLY A 371 0.49 29.00 6.37
CA GLY A 371 0.66 29.16 7.83
C GLY A 371 0.35 27.90 8.61
N ALA A 372 -0.02 28.04 9.88
CA ALA A 372 -0.49 26.95 10.72
C ALA A 372 -2.00 26.77 10.50
N VAL A 373 -2.41 25.72 9.79
CA VAL A 373 -3.81 25.51 9.41
C VAL A 373 -4.21 24.07 9.66
N HIS A 374 -5.38 23.89 10.28
CA HIS A 374 -6.06 22.62 10.41
C HIS A 374 -7.38 22.63 9.63
N ILE A 375 -7.53 21.72 8.66
CA ILE A 375 -8.77 21.54 7.89
C ILE A 375 -9.41 20.22 8.32
N GLY A 376 -10.56 20.34 8.98
CA GLY A 376 -11.30 19.21 9.52
C GLY A 376 -11.93 18.34 8.43
N ARG A 377 -12.11 17.06 8.75
CA ARG A 377 -12.57 15.99 7.84
C ARG A 377 -13.83 16.33 7.05
N GLY A 378 -13.89 15.81 5.84
CA GLY A 378 -15.04 15.97 4.96
C GLY A 378 -15.37 17.42 4.58
N SER A 379 -14.49 18.39 4.85
CA SER A 379 -14.67 19.79 4.47
C SER A 379 -14.30 20.04 3.01
N ILE A 380 -14.87 21.10 2.46
CA ILE A 380 -14.64 21.52 1.08
C ILE A 380 -14.07 22.93 1.11
N VAL A 381 -12.94 23.14 0.45
CA VAL A 381 -12.37 24.46 0.17
C VAL A 381 -12.67 24.81 -1.28
N ARG A 382 -13.44 25.87 -1.50
CA ARG A 382 -13.86 26.31 -2.84
C ARG A 382 -12.71 26.89 -3.62
N ALA A 383 -12.82 26.78 -4.94
CA ALA A 383 -11.84 27.28 -5.90
C ALA A 383 -11.43 28.74 -5.67
N GLY A 384 -10.16 29.05 -5.89
CA GLY A 384 -9.61 30.40 -5.76
C GLY A 384 -9.52 30.95 -4.34
N SER A 385 -9.75 30.13 -3.31
CA SER A 385 -9.73 30.56 -1.90
C SER A 385 -8.31 30.64 -1.34
N THR A 386 -8.13 31.51 -0.33
CA THR A 386 -6.90 31.56 0.47
C THR A 386 -7.19 31.20 1.92
N VAL A 387 -6.67 30.05 2.38
CA VAL A 387 -6.89 29.53 3.72
C VAL A 387 -5.72 29.92 4.61
N GLU A 388 -6.02 30.66 5.69
CA GLU A 388 -5.05 31.17 6.68
C GLU A 388 -5.47 30.85 8.12
N SER A 389 -6.59 30.18 8.30
CA SER A 389 -7.14 29.79 9.61
C SER A 389 -7.85 28.46 9.50
N ASP A 390 -8.05 27.81 10.65
CA ASP A 390 -8.67 26.50 10.76
C ASP A 390 -10.07 26.48 10.15
N ILE A 391 -10.37 25.39 9.47
CA ILE A 391 -11.70 25.06 8.95
C ILE A 391 -12.23 23.87 9.74
N PRO A 392 -13.36 24.00 10.47
CA PRO A 392 -13.95 22.88 11.22
C PRO A 392 -14.40 21.75 10.28
N ALA A 393 -14.52 20.54 10.83
CA ALA A 393 -15.00 19.37 10.09
C ALA A 393 -16.38 19.61 9.47
N TYR A 394 -16.59 19.01 8.28
CA TYR A 394 -17.86 19.10 7.55
C TYR A 394 -18.33 20.53 7.30
N CYS A 395 -17.40 21.39 6.89
CA CYS A 395 -17.67 22.78 6.50
C CYS A 395 -17.28 23.06 5.05
N ILE A 396 -17.97 24.01 4.42
CA ILE A 396 -17.56 24.58 3.15
C ILE A 396 -16.99 25.96 3.44
N ALA A 397 -15.76 26.21 2.99
CA ALA A 397 -15.09 27.50 3.11
C ALA A 397 -14.78 28.09 1.75
N GLU A 398 -14.91 29.41 1.63
CA GLU A 398 -14.59 30.14 0.40
C GLU A 398 -14.10 31.56 0.67
N GLY A 399 -13.41 32.16 -0.30
CA GLY A 399 -12.96 33.54 -0.29
C GLY A 399 -11.48 33.74 0.05
N THR A 400 -11.08 35.05 0.07
CA THR A 400 -9.71 35.49 0.38
C THR A 400 -9.75 36.64 1.37
N PRO A 401 -9.52 36.41 2.66
CA PRO A 401 -9.28 35.10 3.31
C PRO A 401 -10.55 34.21 3.36
N ALA A 402 -10.35 32.89 3.31
CA ALA A 402 -11.45 31.92 3.33
C ALA A 402 -12.25 32.01 4.63
N ARG A 403 -13.57 31.91 4.52
CA ARG A 403 -14.51 31.86 5.65
C ARG A 403 -15.48 30.70 5.46
N VAL A 404 -15.95 30.12 6.54
CA VAL A 404 -16.96 29.06 6.49
C VAL A 404 -18.28 29.70 6.02
N VAL A 405 -18.81 29.20 4.91
CA VAL A 405 -20.07 29.66 4.29
C VAL A 405 -21.21 28.66 4.45
N ALA A 406 -20.90 27.39 4.69
CA ALA A 406 -21.89 26.37 4.98
C ALA A 406 -21.31 25.29 5.91
N ALA A 407 -22.18 24.63 6.68
CA ALA A 407 -21.84 23.48 7.49
C ALA A 407 -22.87 22.36 7.31
N PHE A 408 -22.42 21.11 7.31
CA PHE A 408 -23.34 19.98 7.18
C PHE A 408 -24.16 19.78 8.46
N SER A 409 -25.49 19.77 8.32
CA SER A 409 -26.43 19.44 9.39
C SER A 409 -26.85 17.96 9.25
N PRO A 410 -26.46 17.07 10.17
CA PRO A 410 -26.94 15.68 10.16
C PRO A 410 -28.46 15.60 10.29
N LYS A 411 -29.08 16.48 11.08
CA LYS A 411 -30.51 16.53 11.25
C LYS A 411 -31.27 16.88 9.97
N ALA A 412 -30.75 17.88 9.21
CA ALA A 412 -31.35 18.28 7.95
C ALA A 412 -30.89 17.41 6.74
N GLY A 413 -29.84 16.61 6.91
CA GLY A 413 -29.24 15.80 5.86
C GLY A 413 -28.63 16.61 4.70
N LYS A 414 -28.23 17.87 4.94
CA LYS A 414 -27.73 18.78 3.90
C LYS A 414 -26.80 19.86 4.45
N TRP A 415 -26.10 20.50 3.54
CA TRP A 415 -25.29 21.69 3.83
C TRP A 415 -26.20 22.87 4.14
N MET A 416 -26.04 23.45 5.32
CA MET A 416 -26.78 24.61 5.79
C MET A 416 -25.89 25.86 5.65
N PRO A 417 -26.37 26.93 5.01
CA PRO A 417 -25.65 28.19 4.96
C PRO A 417 -25.32 28.73 6.35
N THR A 418 -24.09 29.22 6.55
CA THR A 418 -23.65 29.83 7.80
C THR A 418 -23.30 31.30 7.57
N ALA A 419 -24.23 32.17 7.93
CA ALA A 419 -23.98 33.61 7.89
C ALA A 419 -23.29 34.06 9.19
N GLY A 420 -21.96 33.82 9.28
CA GLY A 420 -21.14 34.20 10.42
C GLY A 420 -21.04 33.14 11.52
N GLU A 421 -20.22 33.43 12.53
CA GLU A 421 -19.77 32.49 13.58
C GLU A 421 -20.93 31.92 14.40
N LYS A 422 -21.90 32.72 14.78
CA LYS A 422 -23.08 32.27 15.55
C LYS A 422 -23.92 31.23 14.80
N ALA A 423 -24.02 31.32 13.48
CA ALA A 423 -24.74 30.34 12.67
C ALA A 423 -23.95 29.02 12.58
N LEU A 424 -22.63 29.11 12.47
CA LEU A 424 -21.74 27.95 12.51
C LEU A 424 -21.82 27.23 13.87
N GLU A 425 -21.74 27.99 14.98
CA GLU A 425 -21.86 27.44 16.33
C GLU A 425 -23.20 26.72 16.55
N ARG A 426 -24.31 27.24 16.01
CA ARG A 426 -25.62 26.56 16.08
C ARG A 426 -25.59 25.19 15.38
N VAL A 427 -25.02 25.10 14.19
CA VAL A 427 -24.93 23.83 13.47
C VAL A 427 -24.00 22.86 14.19
N ARG A 428 -22.91 23.34 14.79
CA ARG A 428 -22.01 22.51 15.59
C ARG A 428 -22.69 21.98 16.85
N ALA A 429 -23.37 22.83 17.60
CA ALA A 429 -24.14 22.45 18.79
C ALA A 429 -25.33 21.51 18.46
N GLU A 430 -25.92 21.64 17.28
CA GLU A 430 -26.91 20.68 16.78
C GLU A 430 -26.25 19.32 16.53
N ARG A 431 -25.06 19.29 15.90
CA ARG A 431 -24.31 18.05 15.60
C ARG A 431 -23.97 17.25 16.87
N GLU A 432 -23.49 17.94 17.91
CA GLU A 432 -23.16 17.34 19.22
C GLU A 432 -24.39 16.67 19.91
N LYS A 433 -25.59 17.18 19.64
CA LYS A 433 -26.84 16.68 20.21
C LYS A 433 -27.55 15.67 19.31
N THR A 434 -27.17 15.57 18.05
CA THR A 434 -27.79 14.64 17.10
C THR A 434 -27.10 13.28 17.21
N PRO A 435 -27.88 12.16 17.28
CA PRO A 435 -27.29 10.83 17.21
C PRO A 435 -26.36 10.68 15.97
N PRO A 436 -25.33 9.84 16.05
CA PRO A 436 -24.51 9.52 14.88
C PRO A 436 -25.38 9.03 13.72
N LEU A 437 -24.95 9.26 12.49
CA LEU A 437 -25.64 8.70 11.31
C LEU A 437 -25.48 7.18 11.24
N LEU A 438 -24.32 6.67 11.65
CA LEU A 438 -23.98 5.25 11.56
C LEU A 438 -23.38 4.75 12.87
N THR A 439 -23.83 3.59 13.35
CA THR A 439 -23.06 2.74 14.26
C THR A 439 -22.52 1.54 13.49
N VAL A 440 -21.21 1.31 13.55
CA VAL A 440 -20.58 0.03 13.18
C VAL A 440 -20.47 -0.79 14.46
N ALA A 441 -21.27 -1.84 14.58
CA ALA A 441 -21.41 -2.66 15.78
C ALA A 441 -20.78 -4.04 15.55
N PHE A 442 -19.61 -4.29 16.13
CA PHE A 442 -18.97 -5.60 16.12
C PHE A 442 -19.61 -6.52 17.16
N ILE A 443 -19.91 -7.76 16.73
CA ILE A 443 -20.27 -8.85 17.63
C ILE A 443 -19.05 -9.76 17.77
N THR A 444 -18.70 -10.15 19.01
CA THR A 444 -17.50 -10.97 19.26
C THR A 444 -17.65 -11.90 20.47
N TYR A 445 -16.97 -13.04 20.44
CA TYR A 445 -16.83 -13.98 21.55
C TYR A 445 -15.55 -14.78 21.42
N ASN A 446 -14.56 -14.55 22.31
CA ASN A 446 -13.27 -15.24 22.33
C ASN A 446 -12.52 -15.24 20.99
N ARG A 447 -12.54 -14.13 20.26
CA ARG A 447 -11.93 -13.98 18.93
C ARG A 447 -11.11 -12.67 18.81
N SER A 448 -10.37 -12.33 19.88
CA SER A 448 -9.62 -11.06 19.95
C SER A 448 -8.66 -10.85 18.79
N GLU A 449 -8.05 -11.90 18.25
CA GLU A 449 -7.08 -11.77 17.15
C GLU A 449 -7.72 -11.31 15.84
N TYR A 450 -8.95 -11.69 15.57
CA TYR A 450 -9.73 -11.18 14.44
C TYR A 450 -10.22 -9.76 14.71
N LEU A 451 -10.85 -9.55 15.88
CA LEU A 451 -11.36 -8.24 16.28
C LEU A 451 -10.27 -7.15 16.27
N LYS A 452 -9.06 -7.46 16.70
CA LYS A 452 -7.92 -6.52 16.68
C LYS A 452 -7.65 -5.97 15.28
N LYS A 453 -7.81 -6.78 14.25
CA LYS A 453 -7.58 -6.37 12.86
C LYS A 453 -8.77 -5.58 12.31
N SER A 454 -9.98 -6.15 12.41
CA SER A 454 -11.21 -5.52 11.89
C SER A 454 -11.52 -4.19 12.57
N LEU A 455 -11.40 -4.12 13.91
CA LEU A 455 -11.59 -2.88 14.66
C LEU A 455 -10.58 -1.80 14.28
N ARG A 456 -9.31 -2.16 14.05
CA ARG A 456 -8.31 -1.19 13.58
C ARG A 456 -8.65 -0.66 12.19
N CYS A 457 -9.07 -1.50 11.25
CA CYS A 457 -9.49 -1.07 9.92
C CYS A 457 -10.64 -0.04 10.00
N VAL A 458 -11.63 -0.28 10.86
CA VAL A 458 -12.75 0.64 11.06
C VAL A 458 -12.32 1.94 11.72
N LEU A 459 -11.54 1.86 12.80
CA LEU A 459 -11.07 3.04 13.53
C LEU A 459 -10.08 3.89 12.73
N GLN A 460 -9.29 3.28 11.85
CA GLN A 460 -8.42 4.01 10.92
C GLN A 460 -9.22 4.81 9.90
N GLN A 461 -10.37 4.30 9.45
CA GLN A 461 -11.24 5.01 8.51
C GLN A 461 -12.11 6.07 9.19
N LEU A 462 -12.73 5.75 10.31
CA LEU A 462 -13.66 6.64 10.98
C LEU A 462 -12.97 7.63 11.95
N GLY A 463 -11.86 7.22 12.58
CA GLY A 463 -11.17 8.03 13.60
C GLY A 463 -12.13 8.43 14.73
N ASN A 464 -12.10 9.71 15.11
CA ASN A 464 -13.03 10.33 16.05
C ASN A 464 -14.19 11.05 15.34
N ASP A 465 -14.74 10.45 14.28
CA ASP A 465 -15.81 11.05 13.50
C ASP A 465 -17.09 11.27 14.32
N GLU A 466 -17.64 12.48 14.26
CA GLU A 466 -18.87 12.85 14.97
C GLU A 466 -20.11 12.20 14.36
N LEU A 467 -20.04 11.82 13.08
CA LEU A 467 -21.16 11.19 12.37
C LEU A 467 -21.20 9.67 12.53
N ALA A 468 -20.18 9.08 13.16
CA ALA A 468 -20.06 7.64 13.30
C ALA A 468 -19.74 7.22 14.75
N GLU A 469 -20.39 6.16 15.19
CA GLU A 469 -20.08 5.42 16.40
C GLU A 469 -19.49 4.05 16.02
N VAL A 470 -18.56 3.57 16.83
CA VAL A 470 -18.08 2.18 16.76
C VAL A 470 -18.44 1.52 18.09
N LEU A 471 -19.15 0.41 18.03
CA LEU A 471 -19.55 -0.38 19.18
C LEU A 471 -18.92 -1.77 19.11
N VAL A 472 -18.40 -2.26 20.22
CA VAL A 472 -18.03 -3.68 20.38
C VAL A 472 -19.00 -4.30 21.38
N SER A 473 -19.83 -5.24 20.92
CA SER A 473 -20.74 -6.06 21.72
C SER A 473 -20.06 -7.40 22.01
N ASP A 474 -19.53 -7.52 23.21
CA ASP A 474 -18.76 -8.67 23.67
C ASP A 474 -19.66 -9.65 24.43
N ASN A 475 -19.71 -10.89 23.96
CA ASN A 475 -20.55 -11.94 24.53
C ASN A 475 -19.85 -12.69 25.68
N VAL A 476 -19.23 -11.94 26.60
CA VAL A 476 -18.47 -12.43 27.78
C VAL A 476 -17.17 -13.16 27.36
N SER A 477 -16.33 -12.54 26.53
CA SER A 477 -15.03 -13.08 26.18
C SER A 477 -14.10 -13.21 27.39
N THR A 478 -13.36 -14.30 27.43
CA THR A 478 -12.34 -14.58 28.45
C THR A 478 -10.92 -14.32 28.00
N ASP A 479 -10.75 -13.98 26.71
CA ASP A 479 -9.47 -13.60 26.13
C ASP A 479 -9.13 -12.11 26.38
N ASP A 480 -8.18 -11.54 25.66
CA ASP A 480 -7.76 -10.13 25.86
C ASP A 480 -8.63 -9.10 25.14
N THR A 481 -9.81 -9.48 24.62
CA THR A 481 -10.78 -8.58 23.92
C THR A 481 -11.05 -7.31 24.72
N LYS A 482 -11.49 -7.43 25.97
CA LYS A 482 -11.78 -6.27 26.84
C LYS A 482 -10.60 -5.33 27.01
N ALA A 483 -9.44 -5.89 27.33
CA ALA A 483 -8.23 -5.10 27.58
C ALA A 483 -7.79 -4.34 26.31
N PHE A 484 -7.89 -4.98 25.16
CA PHE A 484 -7.58 -4.37 23.87
C PHE A 484 -8.54 -3.21 23.54
N VAL A 485 -9.85 -3.42 23.63
CA VAL A 485 -10.84 -2.37 23.34
C VAL A 485 -10.69 -1.18 24.28
N GLN A 486 -10.50 -1.41 25.59
CA GLN A 486 -10.26 -0.34 26.57
C GLN A 486 -8.97 0.46 26.26
N LYS A 487 -7.94 -0.18 25.73
CA LYS A 487 -6.74 0.53 25.26
C LYS A 487 -7.07 1.44 24.08
N MET A 488 -7.86 0.97 23.10
CA MET A 488 -8.26 1.76 21.94
C MET A 488 -9.19 2.94 22.31
N GLN A 489 -10.06 2.79 23.31
CA GLN A 489 -10.94 3.84 23.82
C GLN A 489 -10.18 5.08 24.34
N LYS A 490 -8.91 4.94 24.76
CA LYS A 490 -8.08 6.09 25.16
C LYS A 490 -7.78 7.04 23.99
N THR A 491 -7.80 6.53 22.77
CA THR A 491 -7.51 7.29 21.54
C THR A 491 -8.77 7.66 20.78
N TYR A 492 -9.77 6.76 20.77
CA TYR A 492 -10.98 6.90 19.95
C TYR A 492 -12.20 7.12 20.84
N ARG A 493 -12.68 8.38 20.89
CA ARG A 493 -13.79 8.81 21.76
C ARG A 493 -15.16 8.27 21.30
N ASN A 494 -15.32 7.94 20.02
CA ASN A 494 -16.51 7.37 19.42
C ASN A 494 -16.55 5.84 19.49
N LEU A 495 -15.56 5.19 20.13
CA LEU A 495 -15.53 3.76 20.39
C LEU A 495 -16.20 3.45 21.73
N ARG A 496 -17.26 2.63 21.70
CA ARG A 496 -17.93 2.09 22.89
C ARG A 496 -17.68 0.60 23.05
N TYR A 497 -17.72 0.13 24.26
CA TYR A 497 -17.62 -1.27 24.62
C TYR A 497 -18.81 -1.66 25.50
N HIS A 498 -19.53 -2.68 25.11
CA HIS A 498 -20.59 -3.34 25.88
C HIS A 498 -20.21 -4.79 26.08
N CYS A 499 -20.32 -5.30 27.30
CA CYS A 499 -20.11 -6.70 27.63
C CYS A 499 -21.43 -7.24 28.17
N ASN A 500 -21.93 -8.31 27.61
CA ASN A 500 -23.12 -8.99 28.10
C ASN A 500 -22.89 -9.54 29.54
N GLU A 501 -23.93 -9.78 30.27
CA GLU A 501 -23.85 -10.39 31.61
C GLU A 501 -23.57 -11.89 31.53
N GLU A 502 -24.07 -12.54 30.48
CA GLU A 502 -23.87 -13.96 30.16
C GLU A 502 -23.72 -14.14 28.63
N ASN A 503 -23.25 -15.30 28.19
CA ASN A 503 -23.20 -15.64 26.77
C ASN A 503 -24.62 -15.93 26.26
N ILE A 504 -25.18 -15.04 25.47
CA ILE A 504 -26.54 -15.08 24.92
C ILE A 504 -26.63 -15.64 23.50
N GLY A 505 -25.57 -16.31 23.03
CA GLY A 505 -25.46 -16.80 21.64
C GLY A 505 -25.11 -15.71 20.63
N ALA A 506 -24.87 -16.10 19.40
CA ALA A 506 -24.55 -15.17 18.32
C ALA A 506 -25.76 -14.33 17.96
N GLU A 507 -26.92 -14.93 17.82
CA GLU A 507 -28.20 -14.31 17.47
C GLU A 507 -28.63 -13.30 18.54
N GLY A 508 -28.57 -13.66 19.82
CA GLY A 508 -28.82 -12.74 20.92
C GLY A 508 -27.87 -11.55 20.93
N ASN A 509 -26.59 -11.78 20.58
CA ASN A 509 -25.61 -10.71 20.51
C ASN A 509 -25.81 -9.78 19.30
N ILE A 510 -26.40 -10.25 18.19
CA ILE A 510 -26.86 -9.40 17.08
C ILE A 510 -27.92 -8.42 17.57
N HIS A 511 -28.95 -8.92 18.26
CA HIS A 511 -30.02 -8.08 18.82
C HIS A 511 -29.46 -7.08 19.83
N ARG A 512 -28.57 -7.51 20.72
CA ARG A 512 -27.90 -6.66 21.69
C ARG A 512 -27.10 -5.55 21.03
N ALA A 513 -26.31 -5.87 20.00
CA ALA A 513 -25.54 -4.91 19.26
C ALA A 513 -26.40 -3.82 18.60
N ILE A 514 -27.56 -4.21 18.03
CA ILE A 514 -28.51 -3.24 17.46
C ILE A 514 -29.13 -2.37 18.57
N GLN A 515 -29.59 -2.95 19.69
CA GLN A 515 -30.23 -2.24 20.81
C GLN A 515 -29.28 -1.23 21.48
N GLU A 516 -28.01 -1.60 21.67
CA GLU A 516 -26.98 -0.74 22.28
C GLU A 516 -26.45 0.36 21.35
N SER A 517 -26.72 0.26 20.04
CA SER A 517 -26.31 1.24 19.03
C SER A 517 -27.05 2.56 19.20
N ARG A 518 -26.36 3.68 18.99
CA ARG A 518 -26.91 5.04 19.06
C ARG A 518 -27.15 5.66 17.70
N GLY A 519 -26.54 5.10 16.65
CA GLY A 519 -26.66 5.59 15.29
C GLY A 519 -28.09 5.50 14.75
N GLU A 520 -28.43 6.39 13.82
CA GLU A 520 -29.69 6.30 13.08
C GLU A 520 -29.73 5.02 12.23
N TYR A 521 -28.58 4.62 11.71
CA TYR A 521 -28.37 3.36 11.01
C TYR A 521 -27.36 2.50 11.76
N VAL A 522 -27.53 1.19 11.67
CA VAL A 522 -26.66 0.21 12.32
C VAL A 522 -26.16 -0.77 11.27
N LEU A 523 -24.85 -0.91 11.19
CA LEU A 523 -24.15 -1.97 10.50
C LEU A 523 -23.64 -2.95 11.55
N VAL A 524 -24.21 -4.16 11.62
CA VAL A 524 -23.69 -5.22 12.47
C VAL A 524 -22.61 -5.95 11.70
N ALA A 525 -21.42 -6.02 12.26
CA ALA A 525 -20.25 -6.61 11.62
C ALA A 525 -19.70 -7.81 12.40
N GLY A 526 -19.36 -8.86 11.69
CA GLY A 526 -18.53 -9.94 12.22
C GLY A 526 -17.12 -9.44 12.57
N ASP A 527 -16.50 -10.04 13.56
CA ASP A 527 -15.14 -9.67 14.00
C ASP A 527 -14.03 -10.09 13.02
N ASP A 528 -14.34 -10.92 12.02
CA ASP A 528 -13.45 -11.42 10.97
C ASP A 528 -13.66 -10.78 9.60
N ASP A 529 -14.59 -9.85 9.47
CA ASP A 529 -14.80 -9.08 8.26
C ASP A 529 -14.00 -7.77 8.30
N TYR A 530 -13.17 -7.53 7.27
CA TYR A 530 -12.29 -6.36 7.19
C TYR A 530 -12.82 -5.38 6.15
N PHE A 531 -13.13 -4.16 6.56
CA PHE A 531 -13.61 -3.12 5.64
C PHE A 531 -12.46 -2.57 4.80
N ALA A 532 -12.62 -2.62 3.47
CA ALA A 532 -11.70 -2.01 2.53
C ALA A 532 -11.53 -0.50 2.80
N ASP A 533 -10.37 0.05 2.47
CA ASP A 533 -10.10 1.46 2.67
C ASP A 533 -11.09 2.34 1.91
N GLY A 534 -11.63 3.35 2.57
CA GLY A 534 -12.66 4.24 2.02
C GLY A 534 -14.10 3.71 2.04
N ALA A 535 -14.31 2.41 2.28
CA ALA A 535 -15.64 1.77 2.27
C ALA A 535 -16.64 2.44 3.23
N LEU A 536 -16.21 2.72 4.46
CA LEU A 536 -17.08 3.33 5.48
C LEU A 536 -17.38 4.81 5.21
N LEU A 537 -16.44 5.54 4.61
CA LEU A 537 -16.68 6.92 4.18
C LEU A 537 -17.66 6.98 3.01
N PHE A 538 -17.54 6.05 2.06
CA PHE A 538 -18.50 5.91 0.98
C PHE A 538 -19.89 5.55 1.51
N LEU A 539 -19.98 4.63 2.46
CA LEU A 539 -21.24 4.27 3.13
C LEU A 539 -21.86 5.48 3.84
N LEU A 540 -21.11 6.22 4.67
CA LEU A 540 -21.60 7.42 5.36
C LEU A 540 -22.13 8.48 4.37
N SER A 541 -21.42 8.70 3.26
CA SER A 541 -21.83 9.64 2.22
C SER A 541 -23.17 9.23 1.58
N ASN A 542 -23.36 7.92 1.34
CA ASN A 542 -24.59 7.41 0.76
C ASN A 542 -25.75 7.37 1.75
N ILE A 543 -25.49 7.08 3.04
CA ILE A 543 -26.50 7.22 4.09
C ILE A 543 -26.98 8.67 4.17
N ALA A 544 -26.07 9.64 4.19
CA ALA A 544 -26.44 11.06 4.19
C ALA A 544 -27.25 11.47 2.95
N ARG A 545 -26.84 10.96 1.77
CA ARG A 545 -27.49 11.27 0.48
C ARG A 545 -28.88 10.64 0.33
N TYR A 546 -29.03 9.39 0.77
CA TYR A 546 -30.26 8.61 0.63
C TYR A 546 -30.96 8.37 1.99
N ARG A 547 -30.78 9.31 2.90
CA ARG A 547 -31.41 9.28 4.23
C ARG A 547 -32.92 9.09 4.12
N GLY A 548 -33.47 8.20 4.94
CA GLY A 548 -34.87 7.80 4.86
C GLY A 548 -35.09 6.51 4.05
N SER A 549 -34.07 5.89 3.50
CA SER A 549 -34.11 4.48 3.10
C SER A 549 -34.09 3.60 4.34
N ALA A 550 -34.84 2.50 4.33
CA ALA A 550 -34.94 1.58 5.47
C ALA A 550 -33.66 0.72 5.63
N LEU A 551 -33.09 0.34 4.48
CA LEU A 551 -31.92 -0.53 4.40
C LEU A 551 -30.90 0.00 3.41
N PHE A 552 -29.62 -0.24 3.72
CA PHE A 552 -28.53 -0.25 2.76
C PHE A 552 -27.92 -1.64 2.78
N PHE A 553 -27.47 -2.11 1.61
CA PHE A 553 -26.74 -3.35 1.47
C PHE A 553 -25.39 -3.11 0.78
N LEU A 554 -24.33 -3.68 1.34
CA LEU A 554 -22.98 -3.62 0.78
C LEU A 554 -22.74 -4.86 -0.07
N GLY A 555 -22.97 -4.76 -1.39
CA GLY A 555 -22.73 -5.83 -2.32
C GLY A 555 -21.29 -5.77 -2.84
N ASN A 556 -20.51 -6.83 -2.62
CA ASN A 556 -19.16 -6.91 -3.18
C ASN A 556 -19.22 -7.10 -4.71
N ASN A 557 -18.78 -6.09 -5.44
CA ASN A 557 -18.52 -6.13 -6.87
C ASN A 557 -17.16 -5.48 -7.13
N PHE A 558 -16.22 -6.22 -7.70
CA PHE A 558 -14.83 -5.79 -7.83
C PHE A 558 -14.57 -4.85 -9.01
N ASP A 559 -15.55 -4.64 -9.89
CA ASP A 559 -15.33 -3.95 -11.17
C ASP A 559 -15.71 -2.46 -11.16
N SER A 560 -16.64 -2.02 -10.32
CA SER A 560 -17.09 -0.61 -10.27
C SER A 560 -17.88 -0.28 -9.01
N TYR A 561 -17.88 1.00 -8.63
CA TYR A 561 -18.75 1.52 -7.58
C TYR A 561 -20.08 1.97 -8.20
N GLU A 562 -21.16 1.25 -7.88
CA GLU A 562 -22.50 1.55 -8.34
C GLU A 562 -23.49 1.68 -7.19
N VAL A 563 -24.56 2.46 -7.41
CA VAL A 563 -25.63 2.67 -6.44
C VAL A 563 -26.95 2.34 -7.10
N GLN A 564 -27.57 1.26 -6.63
CA GLN A 564 -28.92 0.85 -7.02
C GLN A 564 -29.92 1.27 -5.94
N ARG A 565 -31.05 1.80 -6.34
CA ARG A 565 -32.15 2.14 -5.44
C ARG A 565 -33.36 1.32 -5.83
N GLY A 566 -34.13 0.86 -4.83
CA GLY A 566 -35.31 0.06 -5.07
C GLY A 566 -36.35 0.18 -3.94
N SER A 567 -37.46 -0.57 -4.10
CA SER A 567 -38.57 -0.51 -3.18
C SER A 567 -39.27 -1.86 -3.04
N GLY A 568 -39.45 -2.32 -1.80
CA GLY A 568 -40.17 -3.55 -1.47
C GLY A 568 -39.27 -4.81 -1.39
N CYS A 569 -39.78 -5.82 -0.66
CA CYS A 569 -39.03 -7.05 -0.41
C CYS A 569 -38.69 -7.82 -1.69
N ALA A 570 -39.63 -7.90 -2.65
CA ALA A 570 -39.40 -8.66 -3.88
C ALA A 570 -38.24 -8.07 -4.70
N GLU A 571 -38.20 -6.75 -4.91
CA GLU A 571 -37.13 -6.09 -5.64
C GLU A 571 -35.80 -6.18 -4.87
N TYR A 572 -35.85 -6.10 -3.54
CA TYR A 572 -34.67 -6.27 -2.68
C TYR A 572 -34.06 -7.66 -2.84
N ILE A 573 -34.88 -8.72 -2.73
CA ILE A 573 -34.41 -10.10 -2.89
C ILE A 573 -33.93 -10.34 -4.32
N ALA A 574 -34.58 -9.78 -5.34
CA ALA A 574 -34.12 -9.87 -6.72
C ALA A 574 -32.72 -9.25 -6.90
N SER A 575 -32.44 -8.13 -6.21
CA SER A 575 -31.15 -7.41 -6.29
C SER A 575 -30.05 -8.09 -5.49
N VAL A 576 -30.32 -8.51 -4.25
CA VAL A 576 -29.31 -8.99 -3.29
C VAL A 576 -29.22 -10.52 -3.26
N GLY A 577 -30.37 -11.22 -3.35
CA GLY A 577 -30.46 -12.67 -3.26
C GLY A 577 -30.03 -13.23 -1.94
N PHE A 578 -29.41 -14.41 -1.99
CA PHE A 578 -28.93 -15.13 -0.83
C PHE A 578 -27.98 -14.31 0.07
N PHE A 579 -27.29 -13.30 -0.48
CA PHE A 579 -26.39 -12.46 0.32
C PHE A 579 -27.09 -11.67 1.44
N VAL A 580 -28.43 -11.60 1.49
CA VAL A 580 -29.18 -11.08 2.64
C VAL A 580 -28.90 -11.86 3.94
N THR A 581 -28.30 -13.05 3.85
CA THR A 581 -27.85 -13.83 5.01
C THR A 581 -26.51 -13.33 5.58
N TRP A 582 -25.79 -12.49 4.85
CA TRP A 582 -24.46 -12.01 5.26
C TRP A 582 -24.57 -10.76 6.13
N ILE A 583 -24.37 -10.91 7.43
CA ILE A 583 -24.63 -9.87 8.44
C ILE A 583 -23.82 -8.59 8.19
N SER A 584 -22.55 -8.68 7.83
CA SER A 584 -21.68 -7.52 7.64
C SER A 584 -21.98 -6.71 6.38
N GLY A 585 -22.85 -7.20 5.51
CA GLY A 585 -23.35 -6.47 4.35
C GLY A 585 -24.58 -5.60 4.66
N ILE A 586 -25.20 -5.75 5.83
CA ILE A 586 -26.52 -5.20 6.13
C ILE A 586 -26.41 -3.95 7.00
N VAL A 587 -27.00 -2.85 6.52
CA VAL A 587 -27.14 -1.60 7.29
C VAL A 587 -28.61 -1.28 7.43
N LEU A 588 -29.13 -1.33 8.65
CA LEU A 588 -30.54 -1.14 8.93
C LEU A 588 -30.83 0.18 9.65
N GLN A 589 -32.00 0.78 9.38
CA GLN A 589 -32.47 1.93 10.11
C GLN A 589 -32.94 1.50 11.50
N ARG A 590 -32.23 1.91 12.55
CA ARG A 590 -32.40 1.44 13.92
C ARG A 590 -33.84 1.63 14.46
N THR A 591 -34.45 2.78 14.20
CA THR A 591 -35.80 3.08 14.67
C THR A 591 -36.89 2.15 14.10
N LEU A 592 -36.64 1.57 12.91
CA LEU A 592 -37.56 0.59 12.33
C LEU A 592 -37.41 -0.79 12.98
N TYR A 593 -36.20 -1.13 13.44
CA TYR A 593 -35.99 -2.33 14.23
C TYR A 593 -36.77 -2.26 15.56
N ASP A 594 -36.79 -1.12 16.24
CA ASP A 594 -37.53 -0.93 17.50
C ASP A 594 -39.06 -1.12 17.34
N LEU A 595 -39.57 -1.07 16.11
CA LEU A 595 -40.98 -1.30 15.80
C LEU A 595 -41.34 -2.76 15.50
N ILE A 596 -40.36 -3.68 15.47
CA ILE A 596 -40.61 -5.09 15.25
C ILE A 596 -41.15 -5.71 16.56
N GLU A 597 -42.35 -6.27 16.52
CA GLU A 597 -43.01 -6.80 17.73
C GLU A 597 -42.26 -8.00 18.33
N ASN A 598 -41.75 -8.90 17.48
CA ASN A 598 -40.98 -10.05 17.91
C ASN A 598 -39.70 -10.18 17.04
N PRO A 599 -38.64 -9.43 17.34
CA PRO A 599 -37.43 -9.48 16.55
C PRO A 599 -36.68 -10.82 16.64
N GLN A 600 -36.90 -11.59 17.71
CA GLN A 600 -36.27 -12.89 17.98
C GLN A 600 -37.02 -14.09 17.37
N LYS A 601 -38.06 -13.87 16.57
CA LYS A 601 -38.95 -14.91 16.03
C LYS A 601 -38.20 -16.03 15.29
N TYR A 602 -37.08 -15.71 14.71
CA TYR A 602 -36.27 -16.62 13.88
C TYR A 602 -34.82 -16.79 14.37
N ASP A 603 -34.55 -16.62 15.68
CA ASP A 603 -33.21 -16.81 16.24
C ASP A 603 -32.72 -18.27 16.12
N ASP A 604 -33.65 -19.23 16.26
CA ASP A 604 -33.40 -20.66 16.11
C ASP A 604 -32.98 -21.07 14.67
N THR A 605 -33.15 -20.19 13.69
CA THR A 605 -32.79 -20.47 12.30
C THR A 605 -31.33 -20.16 11.97
N HIS A 606 -30.56 -19.54 12.89
CA HIS A 606 -29.20 -19.03 12.69
C HIS A 606 -29.02 -17.94 11.61
N ILE A 607 -30.11 -17.47 11.03
CA ILE A 607 -30.13 -16.36 10.04
C ILE A 607 -31.23 -15.33 10.35
N PRO A 608 -31.39 -14.87 11.63
CA PRO A 608 -32.45 -13.93 12.02
C PRO A 608 -32.39 -12.62 11.25
N GLN A 609 -31.21 -12.21 10.78
CA GLN A 609 -31.02 -10.99 9.99
C GLN A 609 -31.85 -10.97 8.70
N VAL A 610 -32.20 -12.10 8.11
CA VAL A 610 -33.09 -12.18 6.94
C VAL A 610 -34.49 -11.70 7.32
N TYR A 611 -35.03 -12.23 8.42
CA TYR A 611 -36.33 -11.81 8.96
C TYR A 611 -36.36 -10.33 9.31
N LEU A 612 -35.33 -9.83 9.98
CA LEU A 612 -35.24 -8.42 10.38
C LEU A 612 -35.29 -7.49 9.15
N GLN A 613 -34.60 -7.82 8.07
CA GLN A 613 -34.65 -7.03 6.84
C GLN A 613 -36.03 -7.03 6.21
N ILE A 614 -36.70 -8.18 6.16
CA ILE A 614 -38.07 -8.32 5.64
C ILE A 614 -39.02 -7.44 6.46
N GLU A 615 -38.99 -7.52 7.80
CA GLU A 615 -39.85 -6.74 8.69
C GLU A 615 -39.62 -5.24 8.57
N ILE A 616 -38.38 -4.82 8.42
CA ILE A 616 -38.01 -3.42 8.20
C ILE A 616 -38.54 -2.93 6.85
N LEU A 617 -38.42 -3.71 5.78
CA LEU A 617 -38.95 -3.35 4.46
C LEU A 617 -40.46 -3.33 4.37
N LYS A 618 -41.18 -4.13 5.18
CA LYS A 618 -42.64 -4.03 5.31
C LYS A 618 -43.09 -2.66 5.89
N ARG A 619 -42.27 -2.04 6.74
CA ARG A 619 -42.56 -0.76 7.38
C ARG A 619 -42.14 0.44 6.53
N ASN A 620 -40.98 0.34 5.90
CA ASN A 620 -40.49 1.32 4.95
C ASN A 620 -39.82 0.57 3.77
N PRO A 621 -40.46 0.54 2.59
CA PRO A 621 -40.01 -0.31 1.49
C PRO A 621 -38.73 0.16 0.79
N LYS A 622 -38.23 1.37 1.06
CA LYS A 622 -37.10 1.95 0.35
C LYS A 622 -35.78 1.32 0.78
N PHE A 623 -34.97 0.89 -0.18
CA PHE A 623 -33.64 0.38 0.07
C PHE A 623 -32.61 0.94 -0.94
N VAL A 624 -31.34 0.76 -0.60
CA VAL A 624 -30.19 1.10 -1.44
C VAL A 624 -29.21 -0.07 -1.43
N VAL A 625 -28.79 -0.52 -2.60
CA VAL A 625 -27.66 -1.46 -2.73
C VAL A 625 -26.45 -0.68 -3.23
N LEU A 626 -25.37 -0.79 -2.51
CA LEU A 626 -24.07 -0.21 -2.86
C LEU A 626 -23.20 -1.33 -3.38
N TYR A 627 -22.83 -1.28 -4.65
CA TYR A 627 -21.87 -2.22 -5.25
C TYR A 627 -20.48 -1.62 -5.23
N GLY A 628 -19.48 -2.44 -4.91
CA GLY A 628 -18.09 -2.04 -4.85
C GLY A 628 -17.26 -3.02 -4.01
N THR A 629 -15.97 -2.77 -3.85
CA THR A 629 -15.14 -3.54 -2.92
C THR A 629 -15.26 -2.95 -1.52
N PHE A 630 -16.12 -3.52 -0.70
CA PHE A 630 -16.37 -3.00 0.66
C PHE A 630 -15.74 -3.85 1.75
N ILE A 631 -15.79 -5.16 1.61
CA ILE A 631 -15.36 -6.08 2.66
C ILE A 631 -14.37 -7.08 2.07
N LEU A 632 -13.23 -7.17 2.71
CA LEU A 632 -12.17 -8.12 2.45
C LEU A 632 -12.29 -9.25 3.48
N LYS A 633 -12.47 -10.49 3.03
CA LYS A 633 -12.58 -11.63 3.94
C LYS A 633 -11.27 -11.91 4.65
N ALA A 634 -11.35 -12.26 5.93
CA ALA A 634 -10.22 -12.86 6.63
C ALA A 634 -9.84 -14.21 5.98
N SER A 635 -8.55 -14.48 5.88
CA SER A 635 -8.08 -15.80 5.48
C SER A 635 -8.50 -16.83 6.54
N GLY A 636 -9.37 -17.75 6.18
CA GLY A 636 -9.85 -18.82 7.07
C GLY A 636 -11.36 -18.82 7.28
N ASP A 637 -12.12 -18.82 6.17
CA ASP A 637 -13.56 -19.08 6.19
C ASP A 637 -13.86 -20.35 6.97
N ARG A 638 -14.32 -20.22 8.21
CA ARG A 638 -14.90 -21.32 8.94
C ARG A 638 -16.41 -21.29 8.70
N ALA A 639 -16.93 -22.37 8.13
CA ALA A 639 -18.37 -22.60 8.20
C ALA A 639 -18.81 -22.58 9.67
N PRO A 640 -20.01 -22.09 9.98
CA PRO A 640 -20.51 -22.15 11.35
C PRO A 640 -20.52 -23.62 11.80
N ALA A 641 -19.68 -23.96 12.76
CA ALA A 641 -19.60 -25.32 13.28
C ALA A 641 -20.92 -25.68 14.00
N GLY A 642 -21.39 -26.91 13.79
CA GLY A 642 -22.54 -27.45 14.52
C GLY A 642 -23.93 -27.10 13.93
N VAL A 643 -24.02 -26.49 12.74
CA VAL A 643 -25.30 -26.24 12.07
C VAL A 643 -25.56 -27.25 10.94
N ASN A 644 -26.84 -27.52 10.66
CA ASN A 644 -27.25 -28.28 9.50
C ASN A 644 -27.31 -27.35 8.28
N PHE A 645 -26.46 -27.61 7.29
CA PHE A 645 -26.29 -26.77 6.12
C PHE A 645 -27.59 -26.58 5.32
N ALA A 646 -28.29 -27.69 5.00
CA ALA A 646 -29.50 -27.63 4.22
C ALA A 646 -30.67 -26.99 5.00
N GLU A 647 -30.76 -27.27 6.29
CA GLU A 647 -31.80 -26.70 7.14
C GLU A 647 -31.68 -25.17 7.23
N VAL A 648 -30.48 -24.66 7.49
CA VAL A 648 -30.24 -23.21 7.62
C VAL A 648 -30.37 -22.50 6.28
N PHE A 649 -29.60 -22.95 5.28
CA PHE A 649 -29.39 -22.18 4.04
C PHE A 649 -30.37 -22.53 2.90
N ILE A 650 -31.10 -23.63 3.00
CA ILE A 650 -32.18 -23.94 2.04
C ILE A 650 -33.55 -23.73 2.70
N LYS A 651 -33.84 -24.55 3.71
CA LYS A 651 -35.17 -24.58 4.33
C LYS A 651 -35.53 -23.23 4.97
N HIS A 652 -34.79 -22.80 5.97
CA HIS A 652 -35.12 -21.57 6.73
C HIS A 652 -35.09 -20.33 5.82
N TYR A 653 -34.12 -20.25 4.91
CA TYR A 653 -34.04 -19.12 3.98
C TYR A 653 -35.26 -19.06 3.07
N LEU A 654 -35.62 -20.16 2.38
CA LEU A 654 -36.75 -20.21 1.47
C LEU A 654 -38.09 -20.04 2.19
N ASP A 655 -38.23 -20.60 3.41
CA ASP A 655 -39.44 -20.41 4.25
C ASP A 655 -39.66 -18.93 4.57
N MET A 656 -38.63 -18.17 4.94
CA MET A 656 -38.75 -16.73 5.20
C MET A 656 -39.12 -15.95 3.94
N LEU A 657 -38.58 -16.32 2.77
CA LEU A 657 -38.97 -15.69 1.50
C LEU A 657 -40.45 -15.95 1.14
N GLN A 658 -40.88 -17.18 1.34
CA GLN A 658 -42.23 -17.60 0.98
C GLN A 658 -43.28 -17.09 1.98
N PHE A 659 -43.05 -17.24 3.28
CA PHE A 659 -44.05 -17.00 4.30
C PHE A 659 -43.98 -15.60 4.90
N GLU A 660 -42.79 -15.03 5.03
CA GLU A 660 -42.64 -13.68 5.61
C GLU A 660 -42.56 -12.61 4.52
N ALA A 661 -41.66 -12.72 3.56
CA ALA A 661 -41.52 -11.74 2.49
C ALA A 661 -42.65 -11.83 1.47
N LYS A 662 -43.25 -13.00 1.33
CA LYS A 662 -44.34 -13.31 0.38
C LYS A 662 -44.01 -12.86 -1.04
N ILE A 663 -42.79 -13.19 -1.49
CA ILE A 663 -42.34 -12.85 -2.84
C ILE A 663 -43.15 -13.62 -3.90
N PRO A 664 -43.29 -13.09 -5.15
CA PRO A 664 -43.98 -13.80 -6.21
C PRO A 664 -43.34 -15.17 -6.51
N GLN A 665 -44.15 -16.15 -6.89
CA GLN A 665 -43.71 -17.53 -7.15
C GLN A 665 -42.62 -17.61 -8.22
N GLU A 666 -42.71 -16.79 -9.27
CA GLU A 666 -41.69 -16.72 -10.32
C GLU A 666 -40.32 -16.26 -9.78
N LEU A 667 -40.34 -15.26 -8.87
CA LEU A 667 -39.12 -14.80 -8.23
C LEU A 667 -38.57 -15.85 -7.25
N LEU A 668 -39.46 -16.55 -6.52
CA LEU A 668 -39.04 -17.63 -5.62
C LEU A 668 -38.36 -18.76 -6.38
N SER A 669 -38.91 -19.18 -7.52
CA SER A 669 -38.31 -20.20 -8.38
C SER A 669 -36.95 -19.75 -8.96
N ALA A 670 -36.85 -18.50 -9.39
CA ALA A 670 -35.58 -17.94 -9.86
C ALA A 670 -34.54 -17.87 -8.72
N GLU A 671 -34.94 -17.52 -7.51
CA GLU A 671 -34.07 -17.47 -6.35
C GLU A 671 -33.61 -18.85 -5.88
N LYS A 672 -34.50 -19.85 -5.90
CA LYS A 672 -34.14 -21.26 -5.66
C LYS A 672 -33.03 -21.72 -6.61
N LYS A 673 -33.13 -21.40 -7.91
CA LYS A 673 -32.12 -21.74 -8.90
C LYS A 673 -30.79 -21.04 -8.59
N ARG A 674 -30.85 -19.72 -8.35
CA ARG A 674 -29.68 -18.90 -8.00
C ARG A 674 -28.99 -19.39 -6.71
N LEU A 675 -29.78 -19.80 -5.71
CA LEU A 675 -29.28 -20.37 -4.46
C LEU A 675 -28.44 -21.64 -4.71
N MET A 676 -28.95 -22.56 -5.52
CA MET A 676 -28.22 -23.78 -5.89
C MET A 676 -26.90 -23.45 -6.59
N GLU A 677 -26.96 -22.66 -7.66
CA GLU A 677 -25.82 -22.39 -8.54
C GLU A 677 -24.72 -21.57 -7.86
N ASN A 678 -25.10 -20.54 -7.09
CA ASN A 678 -24.14 -19.57 -6.55
C ASN A 678 -23.73 -19.84 -5.11
N HIS A 679 -24.46 -20.73 -4.39
CA HIS A 679 -24.16 -21.01 -2.99
C HIS A 679 -24.06 -22.51 -2.69
N VAL A 680 -25.12 -23.28 -2.94
CA VAL A 680 -25.18 -24.66 -2.47
C VAL A 680 -24.13 -25.53 -3.17
N TYR A 681 -24.00 -25.49 -4.48
CA TYR A 681 -23.00 -26.27 -5.22
C TYR A 681 -21.56 -25.92 -4.82
N PRO A 682 -21.15 -24.64 -4.80
CA PRO A 682 -19.81 -24.27 -4.38
C PRO A 682 -19.49 -24.67 -2.95
N TRP A 683 -20.44 -24.48 -2.03
CA TRP A 683 -20.23 -24.81 -0.62
C TRP A 683 -20.22 -26.33 -0.38
N LEU A 684 -21.09 -27.09 -1.02
CA LEU A 684 -21.09 -28.55 -0.88
C LEU A 684 -19.78 -29.16 -1.40
N ALA A 685 -19.28 -28.67 -2.53
CA ALA A 685 -17.97 -29.08 -3.04
C ALA A 685 -16.84 -28.74 -2.05
N ARG A 686 -16.89 -27.56 -1.44
CA ARG A 686 -15.92 -27.11 -0.46
C ARG A 686 -16.02 -27.88 0.88
N ILE A 687 -17.23 -28.09 1.42
CA ILE A 687 -17.46 -28.84 2.65
C ILE A 687 -16.83 -30.24 2.54
N ARG A 688 -16.99 -30.88 1.38
CA ARG A 688 -16.43 -32.20 1.12
C ARG A 688 -14.92 -32.19 0.89
N GLY A 689 -14.43 -31.23 0.09
CA GLY A 689 -12.99 -31.14 -0.24
C GLY A 689 -12.10 -30.70 0.92
N GLU A 690 -12.59 -29.80 1.79
CA GLU A 690 -11.85 -29.26 2.93
C GLU A 690 -12.19 -29.92 4.26
N HIS A 691 -13.07 -30.93 4.29
CA HIS A 691 -13.54 -31.62 5.51
C HIS A 691 -14.08 -30.66 6.58
N ILE A 692 -14.92 -29.68 6.15
CA ILE A 692 -15.51 -28.69 7.06
C ILE A 692 -16.55 -29.40 7.94
N ASP A 693 -16.50 -29.14 9.26
CA ASP A 693 -17.39 -29.70 10.26
C ASP A 693 -18.78 -29.04 10.24
N VAL A 694 -19.62 -29.48 9.29
CA VAL A 694 -20.99 -29.05 9.09
C VAL A 694 -21.87 -30.27 8.85
N SER A 695 -23.04 -30.36 9.52
CA SER A 695 -23.98 -31.46 9.29
C SER A 695 -24.64 -31.35 7.93
N LEU A 696 -24.70 -32.46 7.23
CA LEU A 696 -25.46 -32.66 5.99
C LEU A 696 -26.63 -33.65 6.20
N ASP A 697 -27.07 -33.89 7.44
CA ASP A 697 -28.15 -34.79 7.76
C ASP A 697 -29.45 -34.35 7.08
N GLY A 698 -30.12 -35.27 6.38
CA GLY A 698 -31.37 -34.97 5.66
C GLY A 698 -31.21 -34.02 4.45
N PHE A 699 -29.97 -33.77 3.99
CA PHE A 699 -29.70 -32.82 2.90
C PHE A 699 -30.57 -33.10 1.65
N PHE A 700 -30.60 -34.32 1.16
CA PHE A 700 -31.38 -34.67 -0.04
C PHE A 700 -32.87 -34.65 0.20
N ASP A 701 -33.35 -34.97 1.42
CA ASP A 701 -34.78 -34.89 1.77
C ASP A 701 -35.24 -33.43 1.73
N ILE A 702 -34.42 -32.49 2.23
CA ILE A 702 -34.72 -31.05 2.16
C ILE A 702 -34.68 -30.58 0.71
N VAL A 703 -33.70 -31.00 -0.08
CA VAL A 703 -33.64 -30.65 -1.52
C VAL A 703 -34.88 -31.16 -2.24
N GLU A 704 -35.30 -32.40 -2.03
CA GLU A 704 -36.51 -32.93 -2.62
C GLU A 704 -37.75 -32.11 -2.21
N ALA A 705 -37.92 -31.84 -0.91
CA ALA A 705 -39.06 -31.10 -0.38
C ALA A 705 -39.24 -29.69 -0.99
N TYR A 706 -38.13 -29.01 -1.31
CA TYR A 706 -38.18 -27.63 -1.81
C TYR A 706 -38.05 -27.51 -3.32
N TYR A 707 -37.51 -28.50 -4.03
CA TYR A 707 -37.16 -28.41 -5.46
C TYR A 707 -37.91 -29.36 -6.38
N LYS A 708 -38.59 -30.43 -5.87
CA LYS A 708 -39.22 -31.44 -6.70
C LYS A 708 -40.23 -30.92 -7.72
N ASP A 709 -40.88 -29.80 -7.41
CA ASP A 709 -41.86 -29.18 -8.29
C ASP A 709 -41.25 -28.16 -9.28
N GLU A 710 -39.91 -27.93 -9.19
CA GLU A 710 -39.20 -27.02 -10.08
C GLU A 710 -38.86 -27.70 -11.41
N PRO A 711 -38.99 -27.02 -12.56
CA PRO A 711 -38.76 -27.64 -13.89
C PRO A 711 -37.31 -28.08 -14.11
N TYR A 712 -36.35 -27.62 -13.29
CA TYR A 712 -34.92 -27.95 -13.36
C TYR A 712 -34.49 -28.92 -12.24
N TYR A 713 -35.40 -29.59 -11.56
CA TYR A 713 -35.09 -30.48 -10.41
C TYR A 713 -34.13 -31.62 -10.76
N GLU A 714 -34.36 -32.28 -11.92
CA GLU A 714 -33.49 -33.37 -12.41
C GLU A 714 -32.03 -32.90 -12.62
N ASP A 715 -31.84 -31.67 -13.13
CA ASP A 715 -30.54 -31.07 -13.31
C ASP A 715 -29.86 -30.77 -11.95
N VAL A 716 -30.64 -30.32 -10.96
CA VAL A 716 -30.16 -30.13 -9.58
C VAL A 716 -29.67 -31.43 -9.00
N LEU A 717 -30.45 -32.51 -9.10
CA LEU A 717 -30.07 -33.82 -8.56
C LEU A 717 -28.82 -34.37 -9.29
N ALA A 718 -28.77 -34.26 -10.60
CA ALA A 718 -27.62 -34.73 -11.40
C ALA A 718 -26.33 -34.00 -10.96
N THR A 719 -26.39 -32.67 -10.77
CA THR A 719 -25.25 -31.84 -10.34
C THR A 719 -24.82 -32.21 -8.91
N LEU A 720 -25.75 -32.30 -7.98
CA LEU A 720 -25.45 -32.66 -6.58
C LEU A 720 -24.84 -34.06 -6.48
N ASN A 721 -25.38 -35.04 -7.20
CA ASN A 721 -24.82 -36.40 -7.24
C ASN A 721 -23.40 -36.40 -7.85
N GLY A 722 -23.15 -35.60 -8.88
CA GLY A 722 -21.82 -35.43 -9.46
C GLY A 722 -20.82 -34.91 -8.45
N ILE A 723 -21.17 -33.86 -7.69
CA ILE A 723 -20.30 -33.30 -6.63
C ILE A 723 -20.01 -34.35 -5.54
N VAL A 724 -21.02 -35.14 -5.15
CA VAL A 724 -20.87 -36.20 -4.14
C VAL A 724 -19.99 -37.35 -4.64
N GLN A 725 -20.11 -37.74 -5.93
CA GLN A 725 -19.36 -38.85 -6.51
C GLN A 725 -17.90 -38.50 -6.81
N ILE A 726 -17.62 -37.33 -7.35
CA ILE A 726 -16.25 -36.90 -7.69
C ILE A 726 -15.37 -36.90 -6.43
N THR A 727 -15.87 -36.42 -5.31
CA THR A 727 -15.14 -36.39 -4.05
C THR A 727 -14.95 -37.76 -3.39
N SER A 728 -15.75 -38.77 -3.79
CA SER A 728 -15.61 -40.16 -3.30
C SER A 728 -14.60 -40.98 -4.09
N SER A 729 -14.21 -40.52 -5.30
CA SER A 729 -13.24 -41.21 -6.16
C SER A 729 -11.80 -40.70 -6.01
N GLU A 730 -11.59 -39.60 -5.29
CA GLU A 730 -10.24 -39.04 -5.00
C GLU A 730 -9.70 -39.46 -3.60
N MET A 731 -10.47 -40.20 -2.81
CA MET A 731 -10.01 -40.87 -1.57
C MET A 731 -9.67 -42.34 -1.83
#